data_25ed1bdf79fbf0d32e2eb8aa6dede54d
#
_entry.id   25ed1bdf79fbf0d32e2eb8aa6dede54d
#
_cell.length_a   1.000
_cell.length_b   1.000
_cell.length_c   1.000
_cell.angle_alpha   90.00
_cell.angle_beta   90.00
_cell.angle_gamma   90.00
#
_symmetry.space_group_name_H-M   'P 1'
#
loop_
_entity.id
_entity.type
_entity.pdbx_description
1 polymer ?
#
loop_
_entity_poly.entity_id
_entity_poly.type
_entity_poly.pdbx_seq_one_letter_code
_entity_poly.pdbx_strand_id
1 'polypeptide(L)'
;MKCVDRVWIVLGFLFCSLGSAGGSLRLAEDNIDEIVRQMSPREKAMLLVGCESLVSKDSLTVYVPGAAGYTKSFPQYGIPSIVMADGTVGVRIFPIKVDGKRHYCTCFPSSTLLASTWDTQLVETQAGAMGEEAAVYDVDVILTPGINIMRNPLCGRNFEYFSEDPVLSGLMGAAMVNGVQSRGIGTSLKHFVANNQQVNKLNNDSRIPVKALREIYLKGFEICLQHSNPWTVMSSYNKIGGILTQSNAELLRTVLREEWGYDGLVVSDWYGKRNSPEQLEGGTNLLMPGEKAQLEEIEAGIKSGALSMEVIDDAVKHVLDYVVKTNAFRKDIHAALPDLEQHATLSRSVAGQGMVLLKNGSCVLPLKGIKNISLFGATAYHSIAGGGGSSNVNKSHIVDISTGLEQVGFVLDRSLKDLYTKYNAYQEALLVDPKATDWERLSYRRYVYPEMDLMPNKTLVGEQAKSNDMAVVVIGRGSTEESDRKVHDDFNLSDSEIYMIDKVCEEFHARNKKVVVLLNIGGVVETASWKNKPDAILSVWFPGQECGHAVADVLTGTVNPSGKLPMTFPVRYSDIPSSKNYPTVGETLSGENFDYTSYEEGVWVGYRYFTTADKAVSYPFGYGLSYTEFLYSEPSVKKEKGRWVAKIKVTNVGAAEGHESVQVYVGAENRASENPLRELKAFGKTKLLKPGESEILTMNFTDYDLAHFDEPSSSWVLEKGLYKVSFGASCEDIRSVRDIKVKKQQRWGVNRVLNPVVPVQTMTID
;
A
#
# COMPACT_ATOMS: atom_id res chain seq x y z
N MET A 1 23.68 69.46 57.12
CA MET A 1 23.03 69.52 58.44
C MET A 1 22.19 68.23 58.57
N LYS A 2 22.70 67.31 59.36
CA LYS A 2 22.20 66.84 60.66
C LYS A 2 20.72 66.32 60.56
N CYS A 3 20.30 65.15 60.91
CA CYS A 3 20.63 64.21 61.97
C CYS A 3 19.77 62.93 61.73
N VAL A 4 20.29 61.79 61.88
CA VAL A 4 20.28 60.86 63.05
C VAL A 4 19.04 59.98 63.19
N ASP A 5 19.30 58.75 63.04
CA ASP A 5 18.82 57.49 63.70
C ASP A 5 17.42 57.36 64.28
N ARG A 6 16.77 56.23 63.91
CA ARG A 6 16.40 55.20 64.88
C ARG A 6 16.05 53.86 64.24
N VAL A 7 16.81 52.85 64.61
CA VAL A 7 16.57 51.42 64.39
C VAL A 7 15.41 50.97 65.27
N TRP A 8 14.46 50.29 64.68
CA TRP A 8 13.54 49.37 65.38
C TRP A 8 13.61 47.99 64.74
N ILE A 9 14.17 46.99 65.48
CA ILE A 9 14.14 45.59 65.21
C ILE A 9 12.73 45.12 65.58
N VAL A 10 11.96 44.65 64.63
CA VAL A 10 10.74 43.81 64.82
C VAL A 10 11.02 42.42 64.30
N LEU A 11 11.23 41.53 65.26
CA LEU A 11 11.16 40.07 64.96
C LEU A 11 9.72 39.74 64.54
N GLY A 12 9.50 39.57 63.23
CA GLY A 12 8.29 38.98 62.68
C GLY A 12 8.55 37.52 62.38
N PHE A 13 7.91 36.65 63.12
CA PHE A 13 7.82 35.23 62.79
C PHE A 13 7.21 35.06 61.41
N LEU A 14 8.02 34.70 60.40
CA LEU A 14 7.54 34.20 59.12
C LEU A 14 7.03 32.76 59.34
N PHE A 15 5.73 32.59 59.50
CA PHE A 15 5.07 31.35 59.18
C PHE A 15 5.11 31.16 57.65
N CYS A 16 6.08 30.39 57.15
CA CYS A 16 5.98 29.80 55.80
C CYS A 16 4.81 28.82 55.81
N SER A 17 3.64 29.30 55.45
CA SER A 17 2.59 28.40 54.92
C SER A 17 3.09 27.87 53.59
N LEU A 18 3.64 26.68 53.63
CA LEU A 18 3.74 25.81 52.43
C LEU A 18 2.31 25.49 51.97
N GLY A 19 1.69 26.44 51.28
CA GLY A 19 0.56 26.18 50.41
C GLY A 19 1.09 25.36 49.27
N SER A 20 0.86 24.03 49.30
CA SER A 20 0.95 23.19 48.14
C SER A 20 -0.07 23.73 47.14
N ALA A 21 0.35 24.57 46.23
CA ALA A 21 -0.38 24.77 44.99
C ALA A 21 -0.26 23.46 44.21
N GLY A 22 -1.20 22.55 44.49
CA GLY A 22 -1.39 21.32 43.74
C GLY A 22 -1.89 21.68 42.34
N GLY A 23 -1.02 22.19 41.49
CA GLY A 23 -1.23 22.19 40.06
C GLY A 23 -1.36 20.72 39.64
N SER A 24 -2.49 20.33 39.08
CA SER A 24 -2.64 18.97 38.52
C SER A 24 -1.51 18.71 37.54
N LEU A 25 -0.75 17.61 37.74
CA LEU A 25 0.32 17.21 36.84
C LEU A 25 -0.26 17.04 35.44
N ARG A 26 0.31 17.71 34.45
CA ARG A 26 -0.12 17.62 33.06
C ARG A 26 0.96 16.92 32.23
N LEU A 27 0.53 16.14 31.24
CA LEU A 27 1.39 15.42 30.32
C LEU A 27 2.35 16.39 29.63
N ALA A 28 3.62 16.03 29.61
CA ALA A 28 4.71 16.64 28.87
C ALA A 28 5.67 15.53 28.41
N GLU A 29 6.53 15.80 27.44
CA GLU A 29 7.47 14.80 26.91
C GLU A 29 8.41 14.21 27.97
N ASP A 30 8.74 14.97 29.00
CA ASP A 30 9.70 14.61 30.05
C ASP A 30 9.07 14.04 31.33
N ASN A 31 7.74 13.90 31.42
CA ASN A 31 7.06 13.45 32.64
C ASN A 31 6.11 12.25 32.46
N ILE A 32 6.22 11.53 31.37
CA ILE A 32 5.35 10.39 31.06
C ILE A 32 5.30 9.37 32.20
N ASP A 33 6.46 9.01 32.78
CA ASP A 33 6.53 8.06 33.90
C ASP A 33 5.77 8.56 35.14
N GLU A 34 5.72 9.87 35.37
CA GLU A 34 4.98 10.46 36.50
C GLU A 34 3.48 10.40 36.26
N ILE A 35 3.05 10.68 35.02
CA ILE A 35 1.64 10.53 34.62
C ILE A 35 1.19 9.08 34.80
N VAL A 36 1.98 8.11 34.29
CA VAL A 36 1.67 6.67 34.44
C VAL A 36 1.50 6.30 35.92
N ARG A 37 2.39 6.79 36.81
CA ARG A 37 2.26 6.51 38.26
C ARG A 37 1.01 7.12 38.89
N GLN A 38 0.52 8.25 38.38
CA GLN A 38 -0.68 8.91 38.90
C GLN A 38 -1.99 8.30 38.42
N MET A 39 -2.00 7.74 37.21
CA MET A 39 -3.20 7.12 36.66
C MET A 39 -3.62 5.90 37.46
N SER A 40 -4.93 5.82 37.78
CA SER A 40 -5.52 4.62 38.38
C SER A 40 -5.50 3.44 37.38
N PRO A 41 -5.55 2.18 37.86
CA PRO A 41 -5.61 1.01 36.98
C PRO A 41 -6.74 1.07 35.95
N ARG A 42 -7.89 1.66 36.33
CA ARG A 42 -9.03 1.84 35.43
C ARG A 42 -8.76 2.89 34.36
N GLU A 43 -8.17 4.02 34.69
CA GLU A 43 -7.80 5.06 33.70
C GLU A 43 -6.78 4.51 32.71
N LYS A 44 -5.78 3.74 33.19
CA LYS A 44 -4.81 3.05 32.34
C LYS A 44 -5.52 2.09 31.37
N ALA A 45 -6.39 1.21 31.88
CA ALA A 45 -7.18 0.31 31.04
C ALA A 45 -8.03 1.06 30.00
N MET A 46 -8.66 2.17 30.38
CA MET A 46 -9.44 3.02 29.46
C MET A 46 -8.57 3.70 28.38
N LEU A 47 -7.32 4.01 28.65
CA LEU A 47 -6.41 4.60 27.67
C LEU A 47 -5.93 3.57 26.63
N LEU A 48 -5.85 2.29 26.99
CA LEU A 48 -5.43 1.20 26.13
C LEU A 48 -6.55 0.67 25.21
N VAL A 49 -7.77 1.15 25.38
CA VAL A 49 -8.92 0.76 24.56
C VAL A 49 -9.41 1.98 23.80
N GLY A 50 -9.53 1.85 22.49
CA GLY A 50 -10.05 2.90 21.62
C GLY A 50 -11.49 3.29 21.97
N CYS A 51 -11.98 4.32 21.31
CA CYS A 51 -13.34 4.80 21.42
C CYS A 51 -14.00 4.79 20.04
N GLU A 52 -14.87 3.84 19.79
CA GLU A 52 -15.68 3.86 18.59
C GLU A 52 -16.74 4.97 18.69
N SER A 53 -16.77 5.88 17.73
CA SER A 53 -17.82 6.89 17.53
C SER A 53 -18.26 7.67 18.79
N LEU A 54 -17.42 7.88 19.77
CA LEU A 54 -17.79 8.71 20.89
C LEU A 54 -17.83 10.17 20.46
N VAL A 55 -19.03 10.66 20.25
CA VAL A 55 -19.32 12.08 20.41
C VAL A 55 -19.10 12.40 21.89
N SER A 56 -17.85 12.51 22.30
CA SER A 56 -17.54 13.02 23.62
C SER A 56 -17.90 14.51 23.61
N LYS A 57 -18.71 14.94 24.57
CA LYS A 57 -18.91 16.38 24.86
C LYS A 57 -17.71 16.98 25.59
N ASP A 58 -16.61 16.25 25.62
CA ASP A 58 -15.39 16.64 26.25
C ASP A 58 -14.68 17.72 25.40
N SER A 59 -14.27 18.81 26.02
CA SER A 59 -13.63 19.96 25.36
C SER A 59 -12.28 19.65 24.71
N LEU A 60 -11.68 18.47 24.99
CA LEU A 60 -10.41 18.01 24.40
C LEU A 60 -10.61 16.96 23.29
N THR A 61 -11.82 16.61 22.95
CA THR A 61 -12.12 15.64 21.89
C THR A 61 -12.51 16.38 20.62
N VAL A 62 -11.72 16.24 19.58
CA VAL A 62 -12.06 16.68 18.23
C VAL A 62 -12.83 15.56 17.53
N TYR A 63 -14.00 15.87 16.99
CA TYR A 63 -14.81 14.92 16.23
C TYR A 63 -14.60 15.12 14.72
N VAL A 64 -14.01 14.12 14.07
CA VAL A 64 -13.85 14.07 12.62
C VAL A 64 -14.82 13.04 12.03
N PRO A 65 -15.84 13.47 11.28
CA PRO A 65 -16.86 12.55 10.74
C PRO A 65 -16.24 11.50 9.83
N GLY A 66 -16.53 10.23 10.05
CA GLY A 66 -16.01 9.12 9.25
C GLY A 66 -14.58 8.71 9.54
N ALA A 67 -13.94 9.27 10.57
CA ALA A 67 -12.67 8.76 11.07
C ALA A 67 -12.81 7.30 11.53
N ALA A 68 -11.72 6.52 11.42
CA ALA A 68 -11.74 5.10 11.75
C ALA A 68 -11.82 4.84 13.26
N GLY A 69 -11.30 5.74 14.09
CA GLY A 69 -11.36 5.60 15.54
C GLY A 69 -10.66 6.70 16.30
N TYR A 70 -10.81 6.65 17.62
CA TYR A 70 -10.34 7.66 18.57
C TYR A 70 -9.73 7.00 19.79
N THR A 71 -8.84 7.71 20.49
CA THR A 71 -8.43 7.34 21.86
C THR A 71 -9.22 8.11 22.89
N LYS A 72 -9.27 7.60 24.12
CA LYS A 72 -9.93 8.29 25.26
C LYS A 72 -9.11 9.51 25.67
N SER A 73 -9.76 10.66 25.86
CA SER A 73 -9.15 11.85 26.46
C SER A 73 -9.17 11.80 27.99
N PHE A 74 -8.15 12.41 28.62
CA PHE A 74 -8.07 12.59 30.08
C PHE A 74 -7.69 14.04 30.38
N PRO A 75 -8.69 14.97 30.43
CA PRO A 75 -8.47 16.39 30.63
C PRO A 75 -7.70 16.73 31.89
N GLN A 76 -7.89 15.95 32.98
CA GLN A 76 -7.20 16.12 34.25
C GLN A 76 -5.67 15.95 34.12
N TYR A 77 -5.21 15.14 33.18
CA TYR A 77 -3.79 14.93 32.86
C TYR A 77 -3.33 15.72 31.61
N GLY A 78 -4.23 16.43 30.94
CA GLY A 78 -3.92 17.13 29.68
C GLY A 78 -3.73 16.19 28.49
N ILE A 79 -4.24 14.96 28.54
CA ILE A 79 -4.17 13.97 27.47
C ILE A 79 -5.36 14.21 26.51
N PRO A 80 -5.12 14.61 25.24
CA PRO A 80 -6.19 14.74 24.24
C PRO A 80 -6.69 13.39 23.72
N SER A 81 -7.82 13.38 23.03
CA SER A 81 -8.21 12.30 22.16
C SER A 81 -7.43 12.38 20.85
N ILE A 82 -6.95 11.25 20.35
CA ILE A 82 -6.23 11.15 19.08
C ILE A 82 -7.17 10.62 18.02
N VAL A 83 -7.15 11.22 16.84
CA VAL A 83 -8.00 10.89 15.70
C VAL A 83 -7.21 10.03 14.71
N MET A 84 -7.74 8.84 14.39
CA MET A 84 -7.18 7.94 13.39
C MET A 84 -8.13 7.84 12.21
N ALA A 85 -7.63 8.05 10.99
CA ALA A 85 -8.40 7.89 9.76
C ALA A 85 -7.81 6.80 8.86
N ASP A 86 -8.67 6.05 8.19
CA ASP A 86 -8.26 5.20 7.09
C ASP A 86 -7.64 6.04 5.95
N GLY A 87 -6.82 5.40 5.09
CA GLY A 87 -6.28 6.13 3.96
C GLY A 87 -5.05 5.55 3.30
N THR A 88 -5.21 4.53 2.45
CA THR A 88 -4.12 4.04 1.60
C THR A 88 -3.99 4.82 0.29
N VAL A 89 -5.08 5.46 -0.16
CA VAL A 89 -5.15 6.25 -1.40
C VAL A 89 -5.61 7.70 -1.16
N GLY A 90 -5.48 8.19 0.06
CA GLY A 90 -5.95 9.50 0.52
C GLY A 90 -6.70 9.37 1.85
N VAL A 91 -6.92 10.47 2.54
CA VAL A 91 -7.59 10.48 3.85
C VAL A 91 -9.06 10.08 3.71
N ARG A 92 -9.49 9.03 4.40
CA ARG A 92 -10.87 8.56 4.38
C ARG A 92 -11.66 9.09 5.57
N ILE A 93 -12.27 10.24 5.36
CA ILE A 93 -13.23 10.86 6.29
C ILE A 93 -14.49 11.26 5.51
N PHE A 94 -15.58 11.59 6.21
CA PHE A 94 -16.74 12.20 5.54
C PHE A 94 -16.44 13.66 5.19
N PRO A 95 -17.10 14.21 4.15
CA PRO A 95 -16.88 15.60 3.76
C PRO A 95 -17.18 16.55 4.92
N ILE A 96 -16.23 17.38 5.27
CA ILE A 96 -16.34 18.37 6.34
C ILE A 96 -17.04 19.62 5.81
N LYS A 97 -17.91 20.22 6.63
CA LYS A 97 -18.56 21.49 6.30
C LYS A 97 -17.81 22.65 6.96
N VAL A 98 -17.23 23.53 6.14
CA VAL A 98 -16.62 24.77 6.56
C VAL A 98 -17.32 25.91 5.80
N ASP A 99 -17.79 26.94 6.52
CA ASP A 99 -18.50 28.07 5.95
C ASP A 99 -19.68 27.68 5.02
N GLY A 100 -20.40 26.61 5.37
CA GLY A 100 -21.51 26.09 4.60
C GLY A 100 -21.14 25.28 3.35
N LYS A 101 -19.86 25.19 2.99
CA LYS A 101 -19.36 24.39 1.88
C LYS A 101 -18.85 23.02 2.36
N ARG A 102 -19.04 21.99 1.52
CA ARG A 102 -18.45 20.65 1.76
C ARG A 102 -17.02 20.63 1.23
N HIS A 103 -16.10 20.19 2.07
CA HIS A 103 -14.71 19.93 1.72
C HIS A 103 -14.47 18.42 1.72
N TYR A 104 -13.83 17.96 0.66
CA TYR A 104 -13.54 16.56 0.39
C TYR A 104 -12.05 16.30 0.56
N CYS A 105 -11.65 15.02 0.52
CA CYS A 105 -10.26 14.62 0.40
C CYS A 105 -9.93 14.22 -1.05
N THR A 106 -8.65 14.32 -1.39
CA THR A 106 -8.17 13.86 -2.69
C THR A 106 -8.07 12.35 -2.73
N CYS A 107 -8.64 11.72 -3.75
CA CYS A 107 -8.39 10.33 -4.06
C CYS A 107 -7.16 10.25 -4.97
N PHE A 108 -6.03 9.87 -4.38
CA PHE A 108 -4.76 9.67 -5.07
C PHE A 108 -4.68 8.30 -5.74
N PRO A 109 -3.68 8.07 -6.61
CA PRO A 109 -3.37 6.75 -7.14
C PRO A 109 -3.11 5.70 -6.07
N SER A 110 -3.50 4.44 -6.38
CA SER A 110 -3.32 3.29 -5.48
C SER A 110 -1.85 2.93 -5.24
N SER A 111 -1.59 2.18 -4.15
CA SER A 111 -0.23 1.73 -3.81
C SER A 111 0.41 0.88 -4.93
N THR A 112 -0.39 0.05 -5.63
CA THR A 112 0.07 -0.70 -6.80
C THR A 112 0.55 0.23 -7.93
N LEU A 113 -0.20 1.30 -8.21
CA LEU A 113 0.21 2.29 -9.21
C LEU A 113 1.44 3.07 -8.73
N LEU A 114 1.49 3.45 -7.46
CA LEU A 114 2.68 4.09 -6.86
C LEU A 114 3.92 3.21 -6.99
N ALA A 115 3.81 1.93 -6.67
CA ALA A 115 4.92 0.98 -6.86
C ALA A 115 5.35 0.89 -8.31
N SER A 116 4.40 0.97 -9.26
CA SER A 116 4.70 0.98 -10.69
C SER A 116 5.53 2.18 -11.14
N THR A 117 5.56 3.26 -10.36
CA THR A 117 6.45 4.41 -10.66
C THR A 117 7.93 4.09 -10.48
N TRP A 118 8.28 3.14 -9.60
CA TRP A 118 9.66 2.85 -9.17
C TRP A 118 10.41 4.11 -8.70
N ASP A 119 9.67 5.05 -8.08
CA ASP A 119 10.15 6.37 -7.68
C ASP A 119 9.74 6.68 -6.25
N THR A 120 10.65 6.48 -5.31
CA THR A 120 10.41 6.74 -3.88
C THR A 120 10.18 8.21 -3.58
N GLN A 121 10.79 9.13 -4.34
CA GLN A 121 10.61 10.56 -4.15
C GLN A 121 9.21 11.01 -4.56
N LEU A 122 8.67 10.44 -5.63
CA LEU A 122 7.31 10.72 -6.08
C LEU A 122 6.28 10.19 -5.07
N VAL A 123 6.53 9.00 -4.49
CA VAL A 123 5.70 8.44 -3.40
C VAL A 123 5.72 9.34 -2.17
N GLU A 124 6.90 9.81 -1.75
CA GLU A 124 7.06 10.72 -0.62
C GLU A 124 6.32 12.04 -0.86
N THR A 125 6.35 12.57 -2.08
CA THR A 125 5.65 13.80 -2.47
C THR A 125 4.13 13.63 -2.36
N GLN A 126 3.55 12.54 -2.92
CA GLN A 126 2.13 12.27 -2.79
C GLN A 126 1.72 12.06 -1.33
N ALA A 127 2.53 11.32 -0.58
CA ALA A 127 2.28 11.06 0.83
C ALA A 127 2.31 12.36 1.67
N GLY A 128 3.18 13.31 1.31
CA GLY A 128 3.19 14.65 1.90
C GLY A 128 1.87 15.39 1.70
N ALA A 129 1.29 15.34 0.49
CA ALA A 129 -0.01 15.94 0.22
C ALA A 129 -1.14 15.27 1.03
N MET A 130 -1.09 13.94 1.21
CA MET A 130 -2.03 13.22 2.09
C MET A 130 -1.88 13.70 3.55
N GLY A 131 -0.66 13.88 4.02
CA GLY A 131 -0.37 14.42 5.35
C GLY A 131 -0.87 15.87 5.53
N GLU A 132 -0.79 16.70 4.52
CA GLU A 132 -1.35 18.08 4.53
C GLU A 132 -2.87 18.06 4.71
N GLU A 133 -3.57 17.22 3.97
CA GLU A 133 -5.04 17.08 4.13
C GLU A 133 -5.40 16.58 5.53
N ALA A 134 -4.70 15.56 6.02
CA ALA A 134 -4.92 15.03 7.37
C ALA A 134 -4.73 16.11 8.45
N ALA A 135 -3.65 16.89 8.36
CA ALA A 135 -3.35 17.95 9.30
C ALA A 135 -4.45 19.02 9.36
N VAL A 136 -4.94 19.43 8.19
CA VAL A 136 -6.01 20.46 8.09
C VAL A 136 -7.36 19.94 8.59
N TYR A 137 -7.60 18.64 8.49
CA TYR A 137 -8.87 18.02 8.90
C TYR A 137 -8.82 17.42 10.31
N ASP A 138 -7.85 17.82 11.14
CA ASP A 138 -7.68 17.36 12.53
C ASP A 138 -7.55 15.83 12.66
N VAL A 139 -6.94 15.19 11.68
CA VAL A 139 -6.55 13.78 11.74
C VAL A 139 -5.10 13.69 12.21
N ASP A 140 -4.86 12.95 13.29
CA ASP A 140 -3.52 12.80 13.87
C ASP A 140 -2.71 11.67 13.23
N VAL A 141 -3.39 10.63 12.74
CA VAL A 141 -2.76 9.44 12.14
C VAL A 141 -3.56 8.94 10.95
N ILE A 142 -2.86 8.66 9.85
CA ILE A 142 -3.42 7.92 8.72
C ILE A 142 -3.01 6.45 8.82
N LEU A 143 -3.98 5.53 8.68
CA LEU A 143 -3.75 4.08 8.72
C LEU A 143 -3.16 3.58 7.40
N THR A 144 -1.91 3.95 7.13
CA THR A 144 -1.12 3.68 5.93
C THR A 144 0.37 3.64 6.31
N PRO A 145 1.25 3.02 5.49
CA PRO A 145 1.03 2.20 4.30
C PRO A 145 0.68 0.73 4.60
N GLY A 146 -0.05 0.09 3.68
CA GLY A 146 -0.15 -1.36 3.63
C GLY A 146 0.99 -1.93 2.78
N ILE A 147 1.82 -2.84 3.33
CA ILE A 147 3.00 -3.37 2.62
C ILE A 147 3.05 -4.90 2.56
N ASN A 148 1.93 -5.57 2.78
CA ASN A 148 1.88 -7.02 2.62
C ASN A 148 2.26 -7.43 1.19
N ILE A 149 2.89 -8.59 1.06
CA ILE A 149 3.33 -9.12 -0.22
C ILE A 149 2.12 -9.56 -1.07
N MET A 150 2.13 -9.23 -2.34
CA MET A 150 1.15 -9.71 -3.32
C MET A 150 1.43 -11.17 -3.67
N ARG A 151 1.10 -12.07 -2.72
CA ARG A 151 1.36 -13.51 -2.82
C ARG A 151 0.58 -14.19 -3.94
N ASN A 152 -0.67 -13.77 -4.11
CA ASN A 152 -1.61 -14.32 -5.08
C ASN A 152 -2.43 -13.20 -5.73
N PRO A 153 -2.68 -13.23 -7.04
CA PRO A 153 -3.42 -12.19 -7.74
C PRO A 153 -4.88 -12.06 -7.32
N LEU A 154 -5.44 -13.07 -6.64
CA LEU A 154 -6.83 -13.06 -6.20
C LEU A 154 -7.03 -12.29 -4.88
N CYS A 155 -5.97 -11.94 -4.13
CA CYS A 155 -6.15 -11.19 -2.90
C CYS A 155 -6.82 -9.84 -3.17
N GLY A 156 -8.00 -9.64 -2.54
CA GLY A 156 -8.81 -8.44 -2.75
C GLY A 156 -8.16 -7.14 -2.35
N ARG A 157 -7.16 -7.17 -1.47
CA ARG A 157 -6.43 -6.00 -0.98
C ARG A 157 -5.13 -5.70 -1.73
N ASN A 158 -4.80 -6.45 -2.80
CA ASN A 158 -3.57 -6.20 -3.56
C ASN A 158 -3.44 -4.76 -4.06
N PHE A 159 -4.55 -4.09 -4.43
CA PHE A 159 -4.52 -2.71 -4.91
C PHE A 159 -3.94 -1.70 -3.91
N GLU A 160 -4.01 -1.99 -2.61
CA GLU A 160 -3.48 -1.14 -1.54
C GLU A 160 -2.09 -1.60 -1.04
N TYR A 161 -1.56 -2.69 -1.60
CA TYR A 161 -0.20 -3.14 -1.39
C TYR A 161 0.70 -2.73 -2.56
N PHE A 162 2.02 -2.77 -2.35
CA PHE A 162 2.95 -2.27 -3.36
C PHE A 162 3.39 -3.34 -4.35
N SER A 163 3.85 -4.52 -3.89
CA SER A 163 4.55 -5.45 -4.77
C SER A 163 4.53 -6.91 -4.28
N GLU A 164 4.90 -7.83 -5.18
CA GLU A 164 5.31 -9.19 -4.86
C GLU A 164 6.74 -9.28 -4.31
N ASP A 165 7.48 -8.15 -4.35
CA ASP A 165 8.87 -8.06 -3.92
C ASP A 165 9.02 -7.25 -2.62
N PRO A 166 9.69 -7.78 -1.57
CA PRO A 166 9.83 -7.10 -0.28
C PRO A 166 10.74 -5.86 -0.33
N VAL A 167 11.71 -5.78 -1.26
CA VAL A 167 12.57 -4.60 -1.38
C VAL A 167 11.78 -3.44 -1.96
N LEU A 168 11.02 -3.68 -3.04
CA LEU A 168 10.15 -2.66 -3.61
C LEU A 168 9.07 -2.23 -2.61
N SER A 169 8.39 -3.19 -1.97
CA SER A 169 7.35 -2.90 -0.97
C SER A 169 7.89 -2.11 0.23
N GLY A 170 9.04 -2.52 0.76
CA GLY A 170 9.63 -1.89 1.94
C GLY A 170 10.12 -0.46 1.67
N LEU A 171 10.80 -0.21 0.54
CA LEU A 171 11.31 1.12 0.19
C LEU A 171 10.16 2.09 -0.19
N MET A 172 9.13 1.63 -0.92
CA MET A 172 7.95 2.44 -1.22
C MET A 172 7.14 2.73 0.05
N GLY A 173 7.01 1.74 0.94
CA GLY A 173 6.38 1.92 2.25
C GLY A 173 7.12 2.96 3.10
N ALA A 174 8.45 2.89 3.16
CA ALA A 174 9.27 3.86 3.88
C ALA A 174 9.09 5.29 3.33
N ALA A 175 9.07 5.45 2.00
CA ALA A 175 8.82 6.75 1.37
C ALA A 175 7.43 7.30 1.74
N MET A 176 6.40 6.46 1.80
CA MET A 176 5.07 6.87 2.22
C MET A 176 5.05 7.30 3.70
N VAL A 177 5.70 6.56 4.59
CA VAL A 177 5.85 6.93 6.00
C VAL A 177 6.52 8.29 6.11
N ASN A 178 7.66 8.48 5.47
CA ASN A 178 8.43 9.72 5.54
C ASN A 178 7.63 10.91 5.00
N GLY A 179 6.91 10.74 3.88
CA GLY A 179 6.09 11.79 3.29
C GLY A 179 4.97 12.25 4.22
N VAL A 180 4.16 11.34 4.74
CA VAL A 180 3.07 11.68 5.68
C VAL A 180 3.63 12.32 6.95
N GLN A 181 4.66 11.70 7.56
CA GLN A 181 5.22 12.16 8.82
C GLN A 181 6.00 13.49 8.70
N SER A 182 6.44 13.86 7.49
CA SER A 182 7.02 15.19 7.23
C SER A 182 6.04 16.34 7.49
N ARG A 183 4.75 16.05 7.59
CA ARG A 183 3.68 17.02 7.87
C ARG A 183 3.19 16.96 9.32
N GLY A 184 3.90 16.26 10.21
CA GLY A 184 3.53 16.11 11.61
C GLY A 184 2.35 15.18 11.86
N ILE A 185 1.99 14.35 10.87
CA ILE A 185 0.93 13.36 10.93
C ILE A 185 1.54 11.97 11.05
N GLY A 186 1.02 11.16 11.97
CA GLY A 186 1.49 9.79 12.15
C GLY A 186 1.04 8.84 11.06
N THR A 187 1.76 7.74 10.91
CA THR A 187 1.40 6.63 10.04
C THR A 187 1.21 5.35 10.84
N SER A 188 0.44 4.40 10.29
CA SER A 188 0.34 3.05 10.82
C SER A 188 0.77 2.05 9.75
N LEU A 189 1.99 1.55 9.89
CA LEU A 189 2.54 0.53 8.99
C LEU A 189 1.79 -0.79 9.16
N LYS A 190 1.18 -1.31 8.08
CA LYS A 190 0.23 -2.43 8.17
C LYS A 190 0.34 -3.42 7.01
N HIS A 191 -0.20 -4.63 7.14
CA HIS A 191 -0.71 -5.28 8.34
C HIS A 191 0.32 -6.30 8.81
N PHE A 192 0.84 -6.16 10.00
CA PHE A 192 1.98 -6.95 10.51
C PHE A 192 1.49 -8.26 11.15
N VAL A 193 1.55 -9.43 10.45
CA VAL A 193 2.17 -9.73 9.17
C VAL A 193 1.34 -10.77 8.37
N ALA A 194 1.64 -10.89 7.07
CA ALA A 194 1.09 -11.93 6.20
C ALA A 194 -0.44 -11.91 6.03
N ASN A 195 -1.06 -10.73 5.96
CA ASN A 195 -2.46 -10.55 5.58
C ASN A 195 -2.61 -10.64 4.06
N ASN A 196 -2.57 -11.87 3.53
CA ASN A 196 -2.47 -12.14 2.09
C ASN A 196 -3.76 -12.71 1.47
N GLN A 197 -4.85 -12.78 2.22
CA GLN A 197 -6.17 -13.23 1.78
C GLN A 197 -7.28 -12.57 2.59
N GLN A 198 -8.50 -12.49 2.01
CA GLN A 198 -9.69 -11.99 2.70
C GLN A 198 -10.62 -13.11 3.17
N VAL A 199 -10.67 -14.21 2.41
CA VAL A 199 -11.44 -15.38 2.81
C VAL A 199 -10.97 -15.87 4.18
N ASN A 200 -11.92 -15.92 5.13
CA ASN A 200 -11.70 -16.37 6.52
C ASN A 200 -10.55 -15.67 7.26
N LYS A 201 -10.25 -14.40 6.93
CA LYS A 201 -9.10 -13.65 7.44
C LYS A 201 -8.99 -13.65 8.98
N LEU A 202 -10.12 -13.66 9.70
CA LEU A 202 -10.16 -13.61 11.18
C LEU A 202 -9.79 -14.94 11.86
N ASN A 203 -9.82 -16.08 11.14
CA ASN A 203 -9.55 -17.40 11.70
C ASN A 203 -8.30 -18.05 11.09
N ASN A 204 -7.91 -17.59 9.91
CA ASN A 204 -6.86 -18.21 9.12
C ASN A 204 -5.51 -18.24 9.85
N ASP A 205 -4.94 -19.44 9.97
CA ASP A 205 -3.54 -19.63 10.36
C ASP A 205 -2.68 -19.66 9.10
N SER A 206 -1.91 -18.59 8.88
CA SER A 206 -0.93 -18.52 7.78
C SER A 206 0.29 -19.37 8.16
N ARG A 207 0.28 -20.63 7.74
CA ARG A 207 1.36 -21.60 7.99
C ARG A 207 2.48 -21.37 6.99
N ILE A 208 3.47 -20.60 7.41
CA ILE A 208 4.57 -20.14 6.56
C ILE A 208 5.88 -20.78 7.05
N PRO A 209 6.69 -21.41 6.18
CA PRO A 209 8.05 -21.82 6.53
C PRO A 209 8.86 -20.63 7.04
N VAL A 210 9.66 -20.80 8.07
CA VAL A 210 10.36 -19.68 8.73
C VAL A 210 11.26 -18.92 7.74
N LYS A 211 11.94 -19.62 6.83
CA LYS A 211 12.73 -19.01 5.75
C LYS A 211 11.87 -18.06 4.92
N ALA A 212 10.72 -18.51 4.44
CA ALA A 212 9.83 -17.68 3.64
C ALA A 212 9.23 -16.52 4.45
N LEU A 213 8.87 -16.77 5.71
CA LEU A 213 8.38 -15.71 6.61
C LEU A 213 9.42 -14.60 6.78
N ARG A 214 10.70 -14.97 6.99
CA ARG A 214 11.81 -14.03 7.17
C ARG A 214 12.22 -13.32 5.87
N GLU A 215 12.36 -14.06 4.76
CA GLU A 215 12.89 -13.51 3.50
C GLU A 215 11.86 -12.74 2.68
N ILE A 216 10.57 -13.06 2.83
CA ILE A 216 9.49 -12.50 1.98
C ILE A 216 8.54 -11.63 2.81
N TYR A 217 7.84 -12.22 3.81
CA TYR A 217 6.71 -11.56 4.46
C TYR A 217 7.11 -10.56 5.54
N LEU A 218 8.16 -10.82 6.31
CA LEU A 218 8.72 -9.91 7.29
C LEU A 218 9.71 -8.91 6.67
N LYS A 219 10.41 -9.31 5.58
CA LYS A 219 11.51 -8.51 5.02
C LYS A 219 11.10 -7.11 4.57
N GLY A 220 9.91 -6.96 3.98
CA GLY A 220 9.40 -5.64 3.60
C GLY A 220 9.21 -4.71 4.79
N PHE A 221 8.72 -5.23 5.92
CA PHE A 221 8.58 -4.48 7.18
C PHE A 221 9.94 -4.12 7.77
N GLU A 222 10.88 -5.05 7.81
CA GLU A 222 12.26 -4.80 8.25
C GLU A 222 12.90 -3.66 7.45
N ILE A 223 12.82 -3.71 6.11
CA ILE A 223 13.34 -2.66 5.23
C ILE A 223 12.63 -1.32 5.48
N CYS A 224 11.31 -1.32 5.62
CA CYS A 224 10.55 -0.10 5.90
C CYS A 224 11.02 0.55 7.21
N LEU A 225 11.19 -0.23 8.28
CA LEU A 225 11.67 0.26 9.58
C LEU A 225 13.13 0.72 9.54
N GLN A 226 13.97 0.14 8.69
CA GLN A 226 15.36 0.58 8.51
C GLN A 226 15.47 1.94 7.77
N HIS A 227 14.46 2.30 6.96
CA HIS A 227 14.47 3.52 6.13
C HIS A 227 13.45 4.58 6.58
N SER A 228 12.66 4.28 7.60
CA SER A 228 11.66 5.19 8.18
C SER A 228 11.42 4.84 9.65
N ASN A 229 10.66 5.70 10.35
CA ASN A 229 10.25 5.44 11.73
C ASN A 229 8.74 5.68 11.87
N PRO A 230 7.88 4.74 11.44
CA PRO A 230 6.43 4.90 11.57
C PRO A 230 6.04 5.03 13.04
N TRP A 231 5.15 5.97 13.36
CA TRP A 231 4.72 6.16 14.74
C TRP A 231 3.96 4.95 15.28
N THR A 232 3.23 4.25 14.40
CA THR A 232 2.53 3.04 14.80
C THR A 232 2.73 1.90 13.80
N VAL A 233 2.65 0.66 14.30
CA VAL A 233 2.57 -0.58 13.53
C VAL A 233 1.25 -1.25 13.87
N MET A 234 0.48 -1.62 12.85
CA MET A 234 -0.79 -2.33 13.02
C MET A 234 -0.59 -3.83 12.79
N SER A 235 -0.96 -4.64 13.77
CA SER A 235 -1.01 -6.10 13.64
C SER A 235 -2.06 -6.52 12.61
N SER A 236 -2.00 -7.76 12.14
CA SER A 236 -2.96 -8.30 11.16
C SER A 236 -4.06 -9.14 11.82
N TYR A 237 -5.05 -9.55 11.02
CA TYR A 237 -6.16 -10.39 11.50
C TYR A 237 -5.80 -11.85 11.71
N ASN A 238 -4.89 -12.39 10.88
CA ASN A 238 -4.58 -13.80 10.80
C ASN A 238 -3.69 -14.27 11.96
N LYS A 239 -3.51 -15.57 12.02
CA LYS A 239 -2.54 -16.22 12.93
C LYS A 239 -1.22 -16.47 12.22
N ILE A 240 -0.16 -16.54 13.01
CA ILE A 240 1.15 -17.06 12.64
C ILE A 240 1.55 -18.06 13.73
N GLY A 241 1.91 -19.28 13.35
CA GLY A 241 2.22 -20.33 14.31
C GLY A 241 1.04 -20.68 15.25
N GLY A 242 -0.20 -20.57 14.73
CA GLY A 242 -1.42 -20.84 15.49
C GLY A 242 -1.85 -19.70 16.43
N ILE A 243 -1.06 -18.64 16.59
CA ILE A 243 -1.32 -17.51 17.49
C ILE A 243 -1.73 -16.29 16.65
N LEU A 244 -2.80 -15.58 17.06
CA LEU A 244 -3.21 -14.32 16.43
C LEU A 244 -2.04 -13.33 16.46
N THR A 245 -1.75 -12.67 15.35
CA THR A 245 -0.61 -11.74 15.26
C THR A 245 -0.65 -10.66 16.33
N GLN A 246 -1.84 -10.17 16.67
CA GLN A 246 -2.06 -9.19 17.73
C GLN A 246 -1.81 -9.69 19.16
N SER A 247 -1.66 -11.02 19.36
CA SER A 247 -1.35 -11.63 20.66
C SER A 247 -0.02 -12.39 20.62
N ASN A 248 0.76 -12.27 19.54
CA ASN A 248 1.94 -13.08 19.32
C ASN A 248 3.20 -12.38 19.84
N ALA A 249 3.64 -12.77 21.06
CA ALA A 249 4.82 -12.21 21.71
C ALA A 249 6.11 -12.46 20.91
N GLU A 250 6.25 -13.63 20.24
CA GLU A 250 7.40 -13.90 19.38
C GLU A 250 7.47 -12.90 18.22
N LEU A 251 6.32 -12.51 17.67
CA LEU A 251 6.24 -11.53 16.58
C LEU A 251 6.45 -10.09 17.08
N LEU A 252 5.68 -9.67 18.10
CA LEU A 252 5.59 -8.28 18.50
C LEU A 252 6.70 -7.86 19.49
N ARG A 253 7.11 -8.75 20.41
CA ARG A 253 8.18 -8.46 21.37
C ARG A 253 9.53 -8.89 20.80
N THR A 254 9.67 -10.17 20.42
CA THR A 254 10.98 -10.68 20.02
C THR A 254 11.43 -10.15 18.66
N VAL A 255 10.63 -10.30 17.58
CA VAL A 255 11.05 -9.85 16.24
C VAL A 255 10.98 -8.34 16.11
N LEU A 256 9.82 -7.73 16.39
CA LEU A 256 9.61 -6.31 16.12
C LEU A 256 10.44 -5.42 17.06
N ARG A 257 10.43 -5.70 18.39
CA ARG A 257 11.12 -4.84 19.36
C ARG A 257 12.56 -5.24 19.63
N GLU A 258 12.82 -6.51 19.99
CA GLU A 258 14.18 -6.93 20.41
C GLU A 258 15.14 -7.05 19.22
N GLU A 259 14.71 -7.68 18.10
CA GLU A 259 15.59 -7.85 16.93
C GLU A 259 15.70 -6.56 16.09
N TRP A 260 14.59 -5.86 15.87
CA TRP A 260 14.57 -4.68 14.97
C TRP A 260 14.62 -3.35 15.71
N GLY A 261 14.48 -3.33 17.03
CA GLY A 261 14.59 -2.13 17.85
C GLY A 261 13.43 -1.13 17.68
N TYR A 262 12.25 -1.61 17.27
CA TYR A 262 11.08 -0.73 17.13
C TYR A 262 10.55 -0.32 18.50
N ASP A 263 10.47 0.99 18.74
CA ASP A 263 10.03 1.61 20.00
C ASP A 263 8.66 2.29 19.93
N GLY A 264 8.02 2.29 18.75
CA GLY A 264 6.72 2.93 18.54
C GLY A 264 5.53 2.12 19.08
N LEU A 265 4.33 2.64 18.83
CA LEU A 265 3.06 2.05 19.27
C LEU A 265 2.66 0.86 18.40
N VAL A 266 2.26 -0.25 19.00
CA VAL A 266 1.59 -1.35 18.32
C VAL A 266 0.09 -1.26 18.52
N VAL A 267 -0.66 -1.18 17.44
CA VAL A 267 -2.13 -1.10 17.43
C VAL A 267 -2.73 -2.37 16.84
N SER A 268 -3.85 -2.85 17.40
CA SER A 268 -4.61 -3.95 16.81
C SER A 268 -5.30 -3.52 15.52
N ASP A 269 -5.51 -4.45 14.58
CA ASP A 269 -6.46 -4.21 13.49
C ASP A 269 -7.91 -4.17 14.04
N TRP A 270 -8.83 -3.55 13.27
CA TRP A 270 -10.20 -3.25 13.69
C TRP A 270 -11.08 -4.50 13.72
N TYR A 271 -11.87 -4.67 14.79
CA TYR A 271 -12.81 -5.79 14.93
C TYR A 271 -12.20 -7.20 14.83
N GLY A 272 -10.88 -7.32 15.04
CA GLY A 272 -10.21 -8.63 15.09
C GLY A 272 -10.75 -9.52 16.22
N LYS A 273 -10.45 -10.82 16.16
CA LYS A 273 -10.69 -11.71 17.30
C LYS A 273 -9.98 -11.19 18.53
N ARG A 274 -10.63 -11.25 19.67
CA ARG A 274 -10.15 -10.61 20.90
C ARG A 274 -9.94 -11.62 22.03
N ASN A 275 -8.91 -11.34 22.76
CA ASN A 275 -8.64 -11.68 24.14
C ASN A 275 -7.73 -10.56 24.64
N SER A 276 -8.32 -9.53 25.23
CA SER A 276 -7.61 -8.28 25.56
C SER A 276 -6.39 -8.49 26.47
N PRO A 277 -6.43 -9.35 27.49
CA PRO A 277 -5.24 -9.71 28.27
C PRO A 277 -4.12 -10.32 27.41
N GLU A 278 -4.44 -11.31 26.56
CA GLU A 278 -3.43 -11.95 25.69
C GLU A 278 -2.85 -10.97 24.66
N GLN A 279 -3.65 -10.02 24.16
CA GLN A 279 -3.17 -9.00 23.24
C GLN A 279 -2.13 -8.08 23.90
N LEU A 280 -2.40 -7.62 25.13
CA LEU A 280 -1.48 -6.76 25.89
C LEU A 280 -0.21 -7.53 26.29
N GLU A 281 -0.35 -8.75 26.81
CA GLU A 281 0.77 -9.63 27.12
C GLU A 281 1.61 -9.96 25.87
N GLY A 282 0.96 -10.11 24.71
CA GLY A 282 1.61 -10.33 23.42
C GLY A 282 2.38 -9.13 22.88
N GLY A 283 2.13 -7.90 23.37
CA GLY A 283 2.84 -6.69 22.98
C GLY A 283 2.02 -5.69 22.16
N THR A 284 0.72 -5.91 21.96
CA THR A 284 -0.19 -4.87 21.45
C THR A 284 -0.41 -3.84 22.55
N ASN A 285 -0.30 -2.55 22.19
CA ASN A 285 -0.39 -1.46 23.17
C ASN A 285 -1.75 -0.75 23.15
N LEU A 286 -2.43 -0.70 22.00
CA LEU A 286 -3.72 -0.03 21.83
C LEU A 286 -4.70 -0.92 21.07
N LEU A 287 -5.86 -1.17 21.68
CA LEU A 287 -6.89 -2.05 21.15
C LEU A 287 -7.98 -1.24 20.41
N MET A 288 -8.05 -1.39 19.09
CA MET A 288 -8.99 -0.65 18.22
C MET A 288 -10.09 -1.56 17.66
N PRO A 289 -11.27 -1.01 17.34
CA PRO A 289 -11.72 0.38 17.52
C PRO A 289 -12.08 0.73 18.96
N GLY A 290 -12.14 -0.24 19.85
CA GLY A 290 -12.50 -0.11 21.26
C GLY A 290 -13.95 -0.50 21.54
N GLU A 291 -14.09 -1.53 22.36
CA GLU A 291 -15.39 -2.04 22.80
C GLU A 291 -15.44 -2.11 24.33
N LYS A 292 -16.65 -1.93 24.89
CA LYS A 292 -16.86 -2.03 26.34
C LYS A 292 -16.36 -3.36 26.92
N ALA A 293 -16.56 -4.46 26.20
CA ALA A 293 -16.11 -5.79 26.62
C ALA A 293 -14.60 -5.88 26.76
N GLN A 294 -13.80 -5.19 25.91
CA GLN A 294 -12.34 -5.16 26.04
C GLN A 294 -11.89 -4.50 27.34
N LEU A 295 -12.55 -3.41 27.75
CA LEU A 295 -12.29 -2.77 29.04
C LEU A 295 -12.61 -3.72 30.20
N GLU A 296 -13.76 -4.40 30.16
CA GLU A 296 -14.18 -5.37 31.19
C GLU A 296 -13.20 -6.55 31.27
N GLU A 297 -12.68 -7.05 30.15
CA GLU A 297 -11.67 -8.10 30.09
C GLU A 297 -10.34 -7.66 30.74
N ILE A 298 -9.88 -6.44 30.46
CA ILE A 298 -8.65 -5.88 31.05
C ILE A 298 -8.83 -5.73 32.57
N GLU A 299 -9.94 -5.13 33.03
CA GLU A 299 -10.23 -4.96 34.45
C GLU A 299 -10.29 -6.32 35.18
N ALA A 300 -10.91 -7.33 34.55
CA ALA A 300 -10.95 -8.69 35.09
C ALA A 300 -9.56 -9.33 35.12
N GLY A 301 -8.74 -9.16 34.08
CA GLY A 301 -7.37 -9.63 34.00
C GLY A 301 -6.48 -9.05 35.10
N ILE A 302 -6.56 -7.74 35.34
CA ILE A 302 -5.85 -7.07 36.44
C ILE A 302 -6.31 -7.62 37.80
N LYS A 303 -7.61 -7.73 38.00
CA LYS A 303 -8.18 -8.22 39.28
C LYS A 303 -7.80 -9.67 39.59
N SER A 304 -7.73 -10.53 38.59
CA SER A 304 -7.36 -11.94 38.75
C SER A 304 -5.85 -12.15 38.83
N GLY A 305 -5.01 -11.16 38.49
CA GLY A 305 -3.58 -11.27 38.37
C GLY A 305 -3.12 -11.96 37.07
N ALA A 306 -4.04 -12.21 36.13
CA ALA A 306 -3.69 -12.76 34.80
C ALA A 306 -3.04 -11.71 33.89
N LEU A 307 -3.18 -10.43 34.19
CA LEU A 307 -2.53 -9.31 33.50
C LEU A 307 -1.78 -8.46 34.52
N SER A 308 -0.47 -8.33 34.37
CA SER A 308 0.37 -7.60 35.32
C SER A 308 0.26 -6.09 35.11
N MET A 309 0.44 -5.32 36.20
CA MET A 309 0.50 -3.86 36.09
C MET A 309 1.74 -3.37 35.33
N GLU A 310 2.81 -4.15 35.29
CA GLU A 310 4.02 -3.84 34.52
C GLU A 310 3.71 -3.80 33.02
N VAL A 311 2.98 -4.78 32.50
CA VAL A 311 2.53 -4.83 31.10
C VAL A 311 1.58 -3.67 30.78
N ILE A 312 0.67 -3.34 31.69
CA ILE A 312 -0.24 -2.20 31.55
C ILE A 312 0.55 -0.88 31.50
N ASP A 313 1.48 -0.70 32.42
CA ASP A 313 2.27 0.54 32.52
C ASP A 313 3.18 0.71 31.29
N ASP A 314 3.78 -0.36 30.79
CA ASP A 314 4.54 -0.37 29.54
C ASP A 314 3.67 0.04 28.34
N ALA A 315 2.48 -0.56 28.20
CA ALA A 315 1.55 -0.22 27.13
C ALA A 315 1.07 1.23 27.21
N VAL A 316 0.77 1.73 28.43
CA VAL A 316 0.38 3.14 28.64
C VAL A 316 1.50 4.11 28.26
N LYS A 317 2.75 3.79 28.60
CA LYS A 317 3.92 4.59 28.17
C LYS A 317 3.97 4.72 26.66
N HIS A 318 3.87 3.64 25.92
CA HIS A 318 3.88 3.67 24.45
C HIS A 318 2.72 4.52 23.88
N VAL A 319 1.52 4.47 24.51
CA VAL A 319 0.41 5.33 24.09
C VAL A 319 0.72 6.81 24.38
N LEU A 320 1.30 7.13 25.54
CA LEU A 320 1.62 8.52 25.89
C LEU A 320 2.79 9.07 25.06
N ASP A 321 3.84 8.26 24.79
CA ASP A 321 4.92 8.59 23.86
C ASP A 321 4.42 8.86 22.44
N TYR A 322 3.36 8.18 22.02
CA TYR A 322 2.69 8.45 20.77
C TYR A 322 1.85 9.74 20.84
N VAL A 323 1.07 9.94 21.91
CA VAL A 323 0.22 11.13 22.09
C VAL A 323 1.02 12.43 22.00
N VAL A 324 2.18 12.51 22.64
CA VAL A 324 2.99 13.75 22.66
C VAL A 324 3.55 14.14 21.28
N LYS A 325 3.56 13.22 20.32
CA LYS A 325 3.97 13.48 18.93
C LYS A 325 2.85 14.10 18.08
N THR A 326 1.60 13.98 18.49
CA THR A 326 0.42 14.33 17.68
C THR A 326 0.10 15.83 17.68
N ASN A 327 -0.58 16.28 16.62
CA ASN A 327 -1.05 17.66 16.52
C ASN A 327 -2.07 18.00 17.61
N ALA A 328 -2.93 17.05 17.99
CA ALA A 328 -3.89 17.21 19.08
C ALA A 328 -3.21 17.59 20.41
N PHE A 329 -2.03 17.02 20.70
CA PHE A 329 -1.26 17.36 21.90
C PHE A 329 -0.49 18.65 21.74
N ARG A 330 0.23 18.84 20.61
CA ARG A 330 1.06 20.02 20.33
C ARG A 330 0.24 21.27 20.10
N LYS A 331 -1.03 21.11 19.75
CA LYS A 331 -1.95 22.19 19.37
C LYS A 331 -1.45 23.02 18.19
N ASP A 332 -0.87 22.34 17.23
CA ASP A 332 -0.46 22.97 15.98
C ASP A 332 -1.71 23.46 15.25
N ILE A 333 -1.76 24.76 14.97
CA ILE A 333 -2.91 25.40 14.32
C ILE A 333 -2.66 25.37 12.82
N HIS A 334 -3.44 24.61 12.10
CA HIS A 334 -3.47 24.63 10.63
C HIS A 334 -4.47 25.69 10.17
N ALA A 335 -3.96 26.83 9.66
CA ALA A 335 -4.80 28.00 9.40
C ALA A 335 -5.46 28.03 8.02
N ALA A 336 -5.08 27.16 7.08
CA ALA A 336 -5.55 27.19 5.69
C ALA A 336 -6.10 25.82 5.28
N LEU A 337 -7.19 25.83 4.50
CA LEU A 337 -7.68 24.63 3.80
C LEU A 337 -6.59 24.11 2.83
N PRO A 338 -6.51 22.79 2.58
CA PRO A 338 -5.54 22.24 1.66
C PRO A 338 -5.82 22.72 0.22
N ASP A 339 -4.77 22.87 -0.56
CA ASP A 339 -4.91 23.17 -1.99
C ASP A 339 -5.29 21.90 -2.77
N LEU A 340 -6.59 21.58 -2.77
CA LEU A 340 -7.11 20.38 -3.44
C LEU A 340 -6.92 20.43 -4.98
N GLU A 341 -6.78 21.59 -5.59
CA GLU A 341 -6.48 21.73 -7.01
C GLU A 341 -5.03 21.33 -7.30
N GLN A 342 -4.10 21.78 -6.48
CA GLN A 342 -2.71 21.34 -6.54
C GLN A 342 -2.60 19.82 -6.29
N HIS A 343 -3.33 19.28 -5.30
CA HIS A 343 -3.35 17.85 -5.03
C HIS A 343 -3.96 17.04 -6.16
N ALA A 344 -5.00 17.51 -6.82
CA ALA A 344 -5.56 16.88 -8.03
C ALA A 344 -4.53 16.88 -9.18
N THR A 345 -3.81 18.00 -9.38
CA THR A 345 -2.74 18.09 -10.36
C THR A 345 -1.61 17.10 -10.06
N LEU A 346 -1.22 16.97 -8.80
CA LEU A 346 -0.24 15.97 -8.36
C LEU A 346 -0.74 14.55 -8.62
N SER A 347 -1.99 14.25 -8.26
CA SER A 347 -2.63 12.93 -8.50
C SER A 347 -2.57 12.56 -9.98
N ARG A 348 -2.92 13.50 -10.90
CA ARG A 348 -2.81 13.33 -12.35
C ARG A 348 -1.39 13.01 -12.79
N SER A 349 -0.41 13.77 -12.30
CA SER A 349 1.01 13.57 -12.65
C SER A 349 1.53 12.20 -12.20
N VAL A 350 1.24 11.81 -10.95
CA VAL A 350 1.63 10.51 -10.40
C VAL A 350 0.99 9.38 -11.19
N ALA A 351 -0.31 9.50 -11.51
CA ALA A 351 -1.04 8.52 -12.28
C ALA A 351 -0.40 8.28 -13.66
N GLY A 352 -0.09 9.35 -14.39
CA GLY A 352 0.53 9.24 -15.73
C GLY A 352 1.90 8.57 -15.71
N GLN A 353 2.71 8.84 -14.66
CA GLN A 353 4.04 8.23 -14.51
C GLN A 353 4.01 6.77 -14.06
N GLY A 354 2.95 6.34 -13.37
CA GLY A 354 2.80 4.97 -12.89
C GLY A 354 2.03 4.05 -13.84
N MET A 355 1.37 4.56 -14.87
CA MET A 355 0.75 3.74 -15.92
C MET A 355 1.79 2.93 -16.66
N VAL A 356 1.49 1.64 -16.94
CA VAL A 356 2.44 0.72 -17.54
C VAL A 356 2.04 0.38 -18.96
N LEU A 357 2.86 0.77 -19.92
CA LEU A 357 2.68 0.42 -21.33
C LEU A 357 3.13 -1.03 -21.55
N LEU A 358 2.17 -1.95 -21.73
CA LEU A 358 2.43 -3.39 -21.87
C LEU A 358 2.70 -3.80 -23.31
N LYS A 359 2.10 -3.11 -24.28
CA LYS A 359 2.27 -3.35 -25.71
C LYS A 359 2.11 -2.05 -26.50
N ASN A 360 2.93 -1.86 -27.51
CA ASN A 360 2.83 -0.74 -28.45
C ASN A 360 3.26 -1.17 -29.86
N GLY A 361 2.47 -2.03 -30.49
CA GLY A 361 2.73 -2.53 -31.83
C GLY A 361 2.67 -1.41 -32.88
N SER A 362 3.62 -1.38 -33.78
CA SER A 362 3.73 -0.36 -34.84
C SER A 362 3.71 1.07 -34.34
N CYS A 363 4.13 1.33 -33.09
CA CYS A 363 4.15 2.65 -32.45
C CYS A 363 2.80 3.38 -32.57
N VAL A 364 1.70 2.67 -32.24
CA VAL A 364 0.34 3.24 -32.26
C VAL A 364 0.20 4.37 -31.26
N LEU A 365 0.84 4.24 -30.10
CA LEU A 365 0.92 5.30 -29.10
C LEU A 365 2.29 6.02 -29.19
N PRO A 366 2.32 7.33 -28.95
CA PRO A 366 1.19 8.24 -28.71
C PRO A 366 0.35 8.46 -29.95
N LEU A 367 -0.97 8.73 -29.73
CA LEU A 367 -1.94 8.92 -30.80
C LEU A 367 -1.61 10.16 -31.64
N LYS A 368 -1.55 10.00 -32.96
CA LYS A 368 -1.30 11.11 -33.91
C LYS A 368 -2.31 11.06 -35.07
N GLY A 369 -2.89 12.19 -35.39
CA GLY A 369 -3.82 12.30 -36.51
C GLY A 369 -5.19 11.61 -36.27
N ILE A 370 -5.50 11.21 -35.04
CA ILE A 370 -6.77 10.62 -34.63
C ILE A 370 -7.70 11.72 -34.14
N LYS A 371 -8.98 11.66 -34.53
CA LYS A 371 -10.00 12.58 -34.07
C LYS A 371 -11.22 11.87 -33.49
N ASN A 372 -11.72 10.85 -34.19
CA ASN A 372 -12.95 10.15 -33.82
C ASN A 372 -12.62 8.80 -33.21
N ILE A 373 -13.11 8.54 -32.00
CA ILE A 373 -12.83 7.32 -31.25
C ILE A 373 -14.13 6.58 -30.93
N SER A 374 -14.16 5.28 -31.23
CA SER A 374 -15.13 4.35 -30.66
C SER A 374 -14.62 3.88 -29.30
N LEU A 375 -15.25 4.33 -28.22
CA LEU A 375 -14.87 3.97 -26.86
C LEU A 375 -15.81 2.89 -26.32
N PHE A 376 -15.26 1.69 -26.09
CA PHE A 376 -15.97 0.53 -25.58
C PHE A 376 -15.61 0.25 -24.11
N GLY A 377 -16.53 -0.37 -23.36
CA GLY A 377 -16.35 -0.77 -21.98
C GLY A 377 -17.07 0.13 -21.00
N ALA A 378 -17.75 -0.47 -20.02
CA ALA A 378 -18.57 0.23 -19.04
C ALA A 378 -17.74 1.19 -18.19
N THR A 379 -16.53 0.77 -17.81
CA THR A 379 -15.61 1.57 -16.98
C THR A 379 -14.93 2.70 -17.70
N ALA A 380 -15.07 2.81 -19.02
CA ALA A 380 -14.69 4.00 -19.76
C ALA A 380 -15.53 5.23 -19.39
N TYR A 381 -16.79 5.00 -18.98
CA TYR A 381 -17.80 6.02 -18.65
C TYR A 381 -18.15 6.04 -17.16
N HIS A 382 -17.54 5.16 -16.38
CA HIS A 382 -17.62 5.09 -14.93
C HIS A 382 -16.31 4.50 -14.41
N SER A 383 -15.26 5.32 -14.43
CA SER A 383 -13.88 4.88 -14.18
C SER A 383 -13.63 4.53 -12.72
N ILE A 384 -12.81 3.51 -12.50
CA ILE A 384 -12.41 3.05 -11.17
C ILE A 384 -11.23 3.88 -10.70
N ALA A 385 -11.48 4.83 -9.81
CA ALA A 385 -10.45 5.70 -9.26
C ALA A 385 -9.60 5.02 -8.17
N GLY A 386 -10.19 4.15 -7.36
CA GLY A 386 -9.55 3.49 -6.22
C GLY A 386 -10.30 2.25 -5.78
N GLY A 387 -9.76 1.53 -4.83
CA GLY A 387 -10.39 0.35 -4.27
C GLY A 387 -11.46 0.65 -3.21
N GLY A 388 -12.08 -0.39 -2.67
CA GLY A 388 -13.13 -0.29 -1.68
C GLY A 388 -12.72 -0.63 -0.26
N GLY A 389 -13.71 -0.70 0.62
CA GLY A 389 -13.50 -0.90 2.04
C GLY A 389 -12.89 0.33 2.70
N SER A 390 -11.90 0.11 3.57
CA SER A 390 -11.17 1.18 4.28
C SER A 390 -10.43 2.15 3.34
N SER A 391 -10.18 1.76 2.09
CA SER A 391 -9.48 2.59 1.10
C SER A 391 -10.41 3.48 0.25
N ASN A 392 -11.73 3.44 0.46
CA ASN A 392 -12.66 4.22 -0.35
C ASN A 392 -12.75 5.68 0.12
N VAL A 393 -11.92 6.56 -0.44
CA VAL A 393 -11.89 8.00 -0.15
C VAL A 393 -13.16 8.69 -0.64
N ASN A 394 -13.72 9.58 0.19
CA ASN A 394 -14.82 10.46 -0.19
C ASN A 394 -14.28 11.67 -0.99
N LYS A 395 -14.28 11.53 -2.30
CA LYS A 395 -13.80 12.52 -3.27
C LYS A 395 -14.93 13.38 -3.84
N SER A 396 -14.61 14.58 -4.27
CA SER A 396 -15.60 15.51 -4.85
C SER A 396 -16.06 15.07 -6.23
N HIS A 397 -15.18 14.43 -7.02
CA HIS A 397 -15.43 14.01 -8.40
C HIS A 397 -14.50 12.89 -8.81
N ILE A 398 -14.81 12.27 -9.93
CA ILE A 398 -13.91 11.42 -10.72
C ILE A 398 -13.97 11.94 -12.14
N VAL A 399 -12.82 12.17 -12.76
CA VAL A 399 -12.75 12.42 -14.20
C VAL A 399 -12.69 11.07 -14.91
N ASP A 400 -13.80 10.68 -15.53
CA ASP A 400 -13.86 9.44 -16.30
C ASP A 400 -12.94 9.48 -17.53
N ILE A 401 -12.53 8.31 -18.01
CA ILE A 401 -11.70 8.18 -19.22
C ILE A 401 -12.37 8.88 -20.41
N SER A 402 -13.68 8.69 -20.57
CA SER A 402 -14.45 9.36 -21.61
C SER A 402 -14.35 10.88 -21.53
N THR A 403 -14.50 11.45 -20.34
CA THR A 403 -14.40 12.89 -20.11
C THR A 403 -13.00 13.43 -20.40
N GLY A 404 -11.96 12.74 -19.93
CA GLY A 404 -10.58 13.16 -20.17
C GLY A 404 -10.23 13.16 -21.68
N LEU A 405 -10.68 12.17 -22.43
CA LEU A 405 -10.48 12.11 -23.88
C LEU A 405 -11.20 13.24 -24.62
N GLU A 406 -12.45 13.54 -24.25
CA GLU A 406 -13.20 14.65 -24.86
C GLU A 406 -12.52 16.00 -24.58
N GLN A 407 -11.99 16.21 -23.38
CA GLN A 407 -11.35 17.46 -22.98
C GLN A 407 -10.04 17.76 -23.72
N VAL A 408 -9.32 16.73 -24.18
CA VAL A 408 -8.13 16.91 -25.03
C VAL A 408 -8.49 16.98 -26.53
N GLY A 409 -9.78 16.97 -26.89
CA GLY A 409 -10.28 17.26 -28.25
C GLY A 409 -10.63 16.04 -29.08
N PHE A 410 -10.63 14.81 -28.52
CA PHE A 410 -11.20 13.67 -29.22
C PHE A 410 -12.72 13.72 -29.27
N VAL A 411 -13.28 13.22 -30.35
CA VAL A 411 -14.71 13.06 -30.54
C VAL A 411 -15.10 11.62 -30.30
N LEU A 412 -15.87 11.39 -29.25
CA LEU A 412 -16.37 10.06 -28.92
C LEU A 412 -17.68 9.77 -29.63
N ASP A 413 -17.86 8.53 -30.06
CA ASP A 413 -19.11 8.12 -30.69
C ASP A 413 -20.28 8.24 -29.71
N ARG A 414 -21.29 9.01 -30.12
CA ARG A 414 -22.43 9.32 -29.26
C ARG A 414 -23.29 8.11 -28.96
N SER A 415 -23.43 7.17 -29.88
CA SER A 415 -24.30 6.00 -29.69
C SER A 415 -23.71 5.05 -28.68
N LEU A 416 -22.37 4.87 -28.66
CA LEU A 416 -21.67 4.10 -27.62
C LEU A 416 -21.75 4.81 -26.26
N LYS A 417 -21.51 6.11 -26.22
CA LYS A 417 -21.62 6.90 -25.00
C LYS A 417 -23.02 6.78 -24.37
N ASP A 418 -24.07 6.97 -25.14
CA ASP A 418 -25.44 6.84 -24.68
C ASP A 418 -25.76 5.41 -24.19
N LEU A 419 -25.25 4.39 -24.90
CA LEU A 419 -25.44 2.98 -24.55
C LEU A 419 -24.80 2.66 -23.19
N TYR A 420 -23.51 2.93 -23.01
CA TYR A 420 -22.79 2.61 -21.80
C TYR A 420 -23.22 3.46 -20.60
N THR A 421 -23.57 4.73 -20.81
CA THR A 421 -24.12 5.59 -19.74
C THR A 421 -25.45 5.02 -19.21
N LYS A 422 -26.34 4.58 -20.09
CA LYS A 422 -27.61 3.93 -19.70
C LYS A 422 -27.39 2.61 -19.00
N TYR A 423 -26.45 1.81 -19.50
CA TYR A 423 -26.08 0.54 -18.88
C TYR A 423 -25.56 0.73 -17.47
N ASN A 424 -24.63 1.66 -17.26
CA ASN A 424 -24.08 1.95 -15.93
C ASN A 424 -25.17 2.46 -14.97
N ALA A 425 -26.04 3.36 -15.43
CA ALA A 425 -27.16 3.85 -14.61
C ALA A 425 -28.13 2.72 -14.22
N TYR A 426 -28.40 1.77 -15.13
CA TYR A 426 -29.20 0.59 -14.85
C TYR A 426 -28.53 -0.33 -13.81
N GLN A 427 -27.25 -0.60 -13.94
CA GLN A 427 -26.48 -1.41 -12.97
C GLN A 427 -26.46 -0.74 -11.59
N GLU A 428 -26.24 0.57 -11.54
CA GLU A 428 -26.28 1.32 -10.29
C GLU A 428 -27.65 1.22 -9.61
N ALA A 429 -28.73 1.34 -10.39
CA ALA A 429 -30.09 1.24 -9.86
C ALA A 429 -30.43 -0.16 -9.31
N LEU A 430 -29.81 -1.22 -9.81
CA LEU A 430 -29.98 -2.57 -9.30
C LEU A 430 -29.25 -2.81 -7.97
N LEU A 431 -28.13 -2.12 -7.75
CA LEU A 431 -27.21 -2.40 -6.65
C LEU A 431 -27.38 -1.42 -5.47
N VAL A 432 -27.94 -0.23 -5.70
CA VAL A 432 -28.13 0.78 -4.66
C VAL A 432 -29.58 0.79 -4.19
N ASP A 433 -29.82 0.49 -2.91
CA ASP A 433 -31.15 0.69 -2.30
C ASP A 433 -31.52 2.18 -2.43
N PRO A 434 -32.63 2.53 -3.13
CA PRO A 434 -33.07 3.92 -3.24
C PRO A 434 -33.34 4.60 -1.90
N LYS A 435 -33.60 3.80 -0.85
CA LYS A 435 -33.87 4.27 0.52
C LYS A 435 -32.62 4.34 1.38
N ALA A 436 -31.47 3.93 0.86
CA ALA A 436 -30.21 3.97 1.59
C ALA A 436 -29.90 5.41 2.04
N THR A 437 -29.53 5.58 3.29
CA THR A 437 -29.05 6.85 3.86
C THR A 437 -27.72 7.26 3.19
N ASP A 438 -27.37 8.53 3.27
CA ASP A 438 -26.05 9.01 2.79
C ASP A 438 -24.90 8.21 3.44
N TRP A 439 -25.04 7.83 4.72
CA TRP A 439 -24.05 7.00 5.41
C TRP A 439 -23.97 5.59 4.80
N GLU A 440 -25.09 4.94 4.57
CA GLU A 440 -25.15 3.63 3.92
C GLU A 440 -24.56 3.72 2.50
N ARG A 441 -24.92 4.74 1.72
CA ARG A 441 -24.35 4.95 0.38
C ARG A 441 -22.84 5.18 0.40
N LEU A 442 -22.31 5.90 1.38
CA LEU A 442 -20.88 6.15 1.56
C LEU A 442 -20.18 4.92 2.13
N SER A 443 -20.82 4.15 3.01
CA SER A 443 -20.28 2.93 3.61
C SER A 443 -20.43 1.72 2.70
N TYR A 444 -21.54 1.63 1.95
CA TYR A 444 -21.90 0.53 1.07
C TYR A 444 -21.64 0.80 -0.41
N ARG A 445 -20.95 1.85 -0.80
CA ARG A 445 -20.34 1.92 -2.14
C ARG A 445 -19.26 0.84 -2.29
N ARG A 446 -19.64 -0.38 -1.92
CA ARG A 446 -19.04 -1.60 -2.40
C ARG A 446 -19.41 -1.69 -3.87
N TYR A 447 -18.49 -1.22 -4.71
CA TYR A 447 -18.44 -1.55 -6.13
C TYR A 447 -19.76 -1.73 -6.82
N VAL A 448 -20.25 -0.67 -7.35
CA VAL A 448 -21.22 -0.69 -8.43
C VAL A 448 -20.42 -0.71 -9.74
N TYR A 449 -19.60 -1.72 -9.91
CA TYR A 449 -19.07 -2.02 -11.22
C TYR A 449 -19.80 -3.23 -11.74
N PRO A 450 -20.26 -3.22 -13.01
CA PRO A 450 -20.92 -4.39 -13.55
C PRO A 450 -19.97 -5.58 -13.46
N GLU A 451 -20.45 -6.69 -12.90
CA GLU A 451 -19.70 -7.95 -12.86
C GLU A 451 -19.40 -8.46 -14.28
N MET A 452 -20.22 -8.05 -15.26
CA MET A 452 -20.00 -8.32 -16.68
C MET A 452 -20.16 -7.04 -17.50
N ASP A 453 -19.29 -6.87 -18.49
CA ASP A 453 -19.43 -5.78 -19.46
C ASP A 453 -20.45 -6.16 -20.55
N LEU A 454 -20.94 -5.14 -21.26
CA LEU A 454 -21.83 -5.35 -22.40
C LEU A 454 -21.12 -6.13 -23.52
N MET A 455 -21.81 -7.15 -24.06
CA MET A 455 -21.39 -7.83 -25.28
C MET A 455 -21.92 -7.04 -26.51
N PRO A 456 -21.10 -6.22 -27.18
CA PRO A 456 -21.56 -5.46 -28.34
C PRO A 456 -21.84 -6.40 -29.52
N ASN A 457 -22.99 -6.23 -30.19
CA ASN A 457 -23.26 -7.05 -31.37
C ASN A 457 -22.37 -6.65 -32.56
N LYS A 458 -22.12 -7.63 -33.46
CA LYS A 458 -21.23 -7.47 -34.62
C LYS A 458 -21.64 -6.29 -35.52
N THR A 459 -22.93 -6.02 -35.71
CA THR A 459 -23.43 -4.94 -36.54
C THR A 459 -23.03 -3.58 -35.96
N LEU A 460 -23.24 -3.38 -34.67
CA LEU A 460 -22.82 -2.17 -33.97
C LEU A 460 -21.31 -1.93 -34.13
N VAL A 461 -20.49 -2.96 -33.84
CA VAL A 461 -19.03 -2.83 -33.97
C VAL A 461 -18.61 -2.53 -35.39
N GLY A 462 -19.25 -3.16 -36.38
CA GLY A 462 -19.00 -2.89 -37.79
C GLY A 462 -19.34 -1.46 -38.23
N GLU A 463 -20.45 -0.87 -37.75
CA GLU A 463 -20.79 0.53 -37.99
C GLU A 463 -19.81 1.48 -37.30
N GLN A 464 -19.41 1.18 -36.07
CA GLN A 464 -18.39 1.93 -35.36
C GLN A 464 -17.05 1.94 -36.12
N ALA A 465 -16.64 0.79 -36.64
CA ALA A 465 -15.41 0.69 -37.42
C ALA A 465 -15.47 1.40 -38.78
N LYS A 466 -16.66 1.64 -39.35
CA LYS A 466 -16.82 2.50 -40.55
C LYS A 466 -16.65 3.97 -40.21
N SER A 467 -17.27 4.44 -39.13
CA SER A 467 -17.48 5.84 -38.82
C SER A 467 -16.32 6.51 -38.06
N ASN A 468 -15.55 5.76 -37.31
CA ASN A 468 -14.50 6.29 -36.41
C ASN A 468 -13.10 5.91 -36.87
N ASP A 469 -12.08 6.63 -36.40
CA ASP A 469 -10.69 6.47 -36.85
C ASP A 469 -10.02 5.26 -36.14
N MET A 470 -10.40 5.00 -34.90
CA MET A 470 -9.86 3.89 -34.09
C MET A 470 -10.84 3.48 -32.99
N ALA A 471 -10.51 2.36 -32.30
CA ALA A 471 -11.20 1.94 -31.11
C ALA A 471 -10.29 1.98 -29.88
N VAL A 472 -10.89 2.32 -28.75
CA VAL A 472 -10.34 2.14 -27.40
C VAL A 472 -11.30 1.22 -26.63
N VAL A 473 -10.78 0.15 -26.05
CA VAL A 473 -11.55 -0.81 -25.22
C VAL A 473 -11.03 -0.69 -23.79
N VAL A 474 -11.91 -0.46 -22.84
CA VAL A 474 -11.55 -0.39 -21.41
C VAL A 474 -12.06 -1.61 -20.68
N ILE A 475 -11.16 -2.33 -20.06
CA ILE A 475 -11.47 -3.48 -19.17
C ILE A 475 -11.32 -3.00 -17.74
N GLY A 476 -12.38 -3.12 -16.96
CA GLY A 476 -12.41 -2.71 -15.55
C GLY A 476 -12.47 -3.88 -14.60
N ARG A 477 -11.77 -3.79 -13.46
CA ARG A 477 -11.86 -4.73 -12.34
C ARG A 477 -11.81 -4.00 -11.02
N GLY A 478 -12.89 -4.12 -10.25
CA GLY A 478 -12.92 -3.71 -8.86
C GLY A 478 -11.99 -4.56 -7.99
N SER A 479 -11.62 -4.04 -6.85
CA SER A 479 -10.87 -4.78 -5.83
C SER A 479 -11.19 -4.18 -4.45
N THR A 480 -11.31 -5.03 -3.43
CA THR A 480 -11.84 -4.58 -2.14
C THR A 480 -11.26 -5.33 -0.95
N GLU A 481 -11.27 -4.69 0.19
CA GLU A 481 -11.26 -5.35 1.49
C GLU A 481 -12.54 -6.21 1.63
N GLU A 482 -12.54 -7.22 2.49
CA GLU A 482 -13.64 -8.17 2.79
C GLU A 482 -13.90 -9.24 1.73
N SER A 483 -13.32 -9.17 0.55
CA SER A 483 -13.59 -10.11 -0.53
C SER A 483 -12.35 -10.36 -1.37
N ASP A 484 -12.02 -11.64 -1.56
CA ASP A 484 -11.05 -12.05 -2.56
C ASP A 484 -11.68 -12.12 -3.95
N ARG A 485 -10.85 -11.95 -4.98
CA ARG A 485 -11.23 -12.04 -6.39
C ARG A 485 -11.45 -13.49 -6.82
N LYS A 486 -12.07 -13.68 -7.98
CA LYS A 486 -12.35 -15.00 -8.55
C LYS A 486 -11.44 -15.30 -9.72
N VAL A 487 -11.26 -16.59 -10.06
CA VAL A 487 -10.53 -16.98 -11.27
C VAL A 487 -11.38 -16.69 -12.51
N HIS A 488 -12.65 -17.16 -12.51
CA HIS A 488 -13.57 -16.97 -13.62
C HIS A 488 -14.22 -15.59 -13.58
N ASP A 489 -14.31 -14.96 -14.72
CA ASP A 489 -14.96 -13.65 -14.95
C ASP A 489 -14.36 -12.49 -14.16
N ASP A 490 -13.14 -12.68 -13.61
CA ASP A 490 -12.41 -11.66 -12.87
C ASP A 490 -10.91 -11.72 -13.21
N PHE A 491 -10.12 -12.70 -12.68
CA PHE A 491 -8.74 -12.88 -13.13
C PHE A 491 -8.70 -13.24 -14.63
N ASN A 492 -9.49 -14.21 -15.07
CA ASN A 492 -9.76 -14.43 -16.48
C ASN A 492 -10.83 -13.42 -16.93
N LEU A 493 -10.70 -12.90 -18.13
CA LEU A 493 -11.75 -12.07 -18.71
C LEU A 493 -13.02 -12.90 -18.93
N SER A 494 -14.18 -12.25 -18.81
CA SER A 494 -15.47 -12.88 -19.11
C SER A 494 -15.63 -13.11 -20.61
N ASP A 495 -16.55 -14.01 -20.97
CA ASP A 495 -16.88 -14.30 -22.38
C ASP A 495 -17.30 -13.04 -23.13
N SER A 496 -18.00 -12.11 -22.47
CA SER A 496 -18.43 -10.85 -23.09
C SER A 496 -17.25 -9.92 -23.41
N GLU A 497 -16.25 -9.87 -22.52
CA GLU A 497 -15.04 -9.05 -22.71
C GLU A 497 -14.13 -9.63 -23.78
N ILE A 498 -13.93 -10.96 -23.78
CA ILE A 498 -13.17 -11.65 -24.83
C ILE A 498 -13.84 -11.43 -26.19
N TYR A 499 -15.16 -11.60 -26.25
CA TYR A 499 -15.92 -11.35 -27.49
C TYR A 499 -15.80 -9.89 -27.94
N MET A 500 -15.89 -8.93 -27.01
CA MET A 500 -15.75 -7.51 -27.31
C MET A 500 -14.38 -7.22 -27.91
N ILE A 501 -13.28 -7.65 -27.26
CA ILE A 501 -11.92 -7.48 -27.79
C ILE A 501 -11.80 -8.11 -29.17
N ASP A 502 -12.30 -9.35 -29.36
CA ASP A 502 -12.20 -10.08 -30.60
C ASP A 502 -12.92 -9.35 -31.73
N LYS A 503 -14.18 -8.96 -31.53
CA LYS A 503 -14.98 -8.33 -32.56
C LYS A 503 -14.51 -6.91 -32.87
N VAL A 504 -14.09 -6.14 -31.87
CA VAL A 504 -13.53 -4.81 -32.10
C VAL A 504 -12.23 -4.92 -32.92
N CYS A 505 -11.32 -5.84 -32.55
CA CYS A 505 -10.08 -6.04 -33.32
C CYS A 505 -10.41 -6.53 -34.75
N GLU A 506 -11.28 -7.52 -34.92
CA GLU A 506 -11.68 -8.05 -36.25
C GLU A 506 -12.19 -6.95 -37.17
N GLU A 507 -13.16 -6.15 -36.73
CA GLU A 507 -13.84 -5.15 -37.57
C GLU A 507 -12.97 -3.91 -37.83
N PHE A 508 -12.17 -3.44 -36.87
CA PHE A 508 -11.29 -2.30 -37.06
C PHE A 508 -10.07 -2.66 -37.89
N HIS A 509 -9.43 -3.80 -37.67
CA HIS A 509 -8.28 -4.27 -38.45
C HIS A 509 -8.66 -4.57 -39.89
N ALA A 510 -9.86 -5.10 -40.17
CA ALA A 510 -10.37 -5.27 -41.52
C ALA A 510 -10.44 -3.97 -42.34
N ARG A 511 -10.37 -2.83 -41.63
CA ARG A 511 -10.39 -1.47 -42.25
C ARG A 511 -9.08 -0.71 -42.03
N ASN A 512 -7.99 -1.43 -41.66
CA ASN A 512 -6.67 -0.87 -41.34
C ASN A 512 -6.71 0.16 -40.22
N LYS A 513 -7.66 0.06 -39.29
CA LYS A 513 -7.79 0.93 -38.11
C LYS A 513 -7.24 0.23 -36.86
N LYS A 514 -6.77 1.02 -35.90
CA LYS A 514 -6.06 0.53 -34.71
C LYS A 514 -6.98 0.34 -33.53
N VAL A 515 -6.58 -0.56 -32.63
CA VAL A 515 -7.28 -0.87 -31.38
C VAL A 515 -6.32 -0.77 -30.21
N VAL A 516 -6.70 -0.01 -29.19
CA VAL A 516 -5.98 0.12 -27.91
C VAL A 516 -6.83 -0.46 -26.79
N VAL A 517 -6.24 -1.25 -25.92
CA VAL A 517 -6.89 -1.76 -24.71
C VAL A 517 -6.31 -1.06 -23.48
N LEU A 518 -7.18 -0.54 -22.62
CA LEU A 518 -6.85 0.05 -21.33
C LEU A 518 -7.30 -0.90 -20.21
N LEU A 519 -6.43 -1.16 -19.25
CA LEU A 519 -6.72 -2.02 -18.08
C LEU A 519 -6.88 -1.13 -16.83
N ASN A 520 -8.13 -0.81 -16.47
CA ASN A 520 -8.47 -0.06 -15.25
C ASN A 520 -8.77 -1.07 -14.13
N ILE A 521 -7.72 -1.62 -13.54
CA ILE A 521 -7.76 -2.83 -12.70
C ILE A 521 -7.04 -2.62 -11.36
N GLY A 522 -7.52 -3.26 -10.29
CA GLY A 522 -6.88 -3.23 -8.96
C GLY A 522 -5.83 -4.32 -8.73
N GLY A 523 -5.64 -5.23 -9.67
CA GLY A 523 -4.70 -6.35 -9.61
C GLY A 523 -4.59 -7.05 -10.94
N VAL A 524 -3.71 -8.04 -11.03
CA VAL A 524 -3.40 -8.78 -12.27
C VAL A 524 -4.64 -9.46 -12.87
N VAL A 525 -4.75 -9.38 -14.18
CA VAL A 525 -5.72 -10.16 -15.00
C VAL A 525 -4.97 -11.03 -16.02
N GLU A 526 -5.60 -12.11 -16.47
CA GLU A 526 -5.06 -12.92 -17.53
C GLU A 526 -4.98 -12.10 -18.83
N THR A 527 -3.85 -12.12 -19.49
CA THR A 527 -3.61 -11.36 -20.72
C THR A 527 -3.06 -12.23 -21.85
N ALA A 528 -2.52 -13.40 -21.57
CA ALA A 528 -1.78 -14.20 -22.53
C ALA A 528 -2.67 -14.70 -23.69
N SER A 529 -3.96 -14.98 -23.42
CA SER A 529 -4.91 -15.50 -24.43
C SER A 529 -5.33 -14.45 -25.47
N TRP A 530 -5.26 -13.16 -25.14
CA TRP A 530 -5.79 -12.09 -26.00
C TRP A 530 -4.81 -10.95 -26.30
N LYS A 531 -3.69 -10.80 -25.56
CA LYS A 531 -2.75 -9.67 -25.71
C LYS A 531 -2.18 -9.45 -27.11
N ASN A 532 -2.22 -10.49 -27.96
CA ASN A 532 -1.73 -10.40 -29.33
C ASN A 532 -2.71 -9.71 -30.28
N LYS A 533 -3.99 -9.60 -29.92
CA LYS A 533 -5.06 -9.07 -30.77
C LYS A 533 -5.01 -7.54 -30.90
N PRO A 534 -5.07 -6.73 -29.82
CA PRO A 534 -5.01 -5.28 -29.94
C PRO A 534 -3.61 -4.79 -30.37
N ASP A 535 -3.53 -3.58 -30.91
CA ASP A 535 -2.26 -2.95 -31.32
C ASP A 535 -1.46 -2.43 -30.13
N ALA A 536 -2.14 -1.89 -29.10
CA ALA A 536 -1.49 -1.44 -27.86
C ALA A 536 -2.31 -1.83 -26.63
N ILE A 537 -1.61 -1.97 -25.50
CA ILE A 537 -2.20 -2.29 -24.19
C ILE A 537 -1.52 -1.39 -23.13
N LEU A 538 -2.35 -0.67 -22.38
CA LEU A 538 -1.90 0.18 -21.26
C LEU A 538 -2.59 -0.24 -19.97
N SER A 539 -1.82 -0.62 -18.94
CA SER A 539 -2.35 -0.78 -17.59
C SER A 539 -2.41 0.56 -16.91
N VAL A 540 -3.62 0.99 -16.56
CA VAL A 540 -3.86 2.27 -15.88
C VAL A 540 -4.06 2.10 -14.38
N TRP A 541 -4.16 0.88 -13.88
CA TRP A 541 -4.41 0.53 -12.49
C TRP A 541 -5.61 1.28 -11.90
N PHE A 542 -5.55 1.71 -10.62
CA PHE A 542 -6.46 2.66 -9.99
C PHE A 542 -5.77 4.03 -9.88
N PRO A 543 -6.05 4.95 -10.81
CA PRO A 543 -5.24 6.17 -11.00
C PRO A 543 -5.70 7.38 -10.19
N GLY A 544 -6.60 7.20 -9.23
CA GLY A 544 -7.14 8.32 -8.47
C GLY A 544 -8.24 9.09 -9.20
N GLN A 545 -8.64 10.21 -8.61
CA GLN A 545 -9.79 10.99 -9.11
C GLN A 545 -9.57 11.63 -10.49
N GLU A 546 -8.30 11.82 -10.90
CA GLU A 546 -7.93 12.43 -12.19
C GLU A 546 -7.68 11.38 -13.30
N CYS A 547 -8.31 10.21 -13.18
CA CYS A 547 -8.13 9.05 -14.05
C CYS A 547 -8.15 9.42 -15.54
N GLY A 548 -9.22 10.07 -16.01
CA GLY A 548 -9.40 10.39 -17.41
C GLY A 548 -8.36 11.37 -17.95
N HIS A 549 -7.97 12.37 -17.16
CA HIS A 549 -6.92 13.31 -17.53
C HIS A 549 -5.56 12.61 -17.70
N ALA A 550 -5.18 11.77 -16.72
CA ALA A 550 -3.91 11.05 -16.76
C ALA A 550 -3.85 10.05 -17.93
N VAL A 551 -4.95 9.36 -18.22
CA VAL A 551 -5.07 8.48 -19.40
C VAL A 551 -4.90 9.28 -20.68
N ALA A 552 -5.59 10.41 -20.80
CA ALA A 552 -5.50 11.28 -21.98
C ALA A 552 -4.07 11.81 -22.20
N ASP A 553 -3.37 12.19 -21.12
CA ASP A 553 -1.97 12.64 -21.18
C ASP A 553 -1.04 11.57 -21.74
N VAL A 554 -1.21 10.31 -21.28
CA VAL A 554 -0.40 9.19 -21.78
C VAL A 554 -0.76 8.90 -23.23
N LEU A 555 -2.05 8.80 -23.58
CA LEU A 555 -2.46 8.46 -24.94
C LEU A 555 -2.04 9.51 -25.98
N THR A 556 -2.02 10.78 -25.60
CA THR A 556 -1.58 11.89 -26.50
C THR A 556 -0.06 12.08 -26.52
N GLY A 557 0.67 11.48 -25.58
CA GLY A 557 2.11 11.66 -25.44
C GLY A 557 2.51 12.93 -24.72
N THR A 558 1.58 13.62 -24.06
CA THR A 558 1.86 14.71 -23.10
C THR A 558 2.71 14.18 -21.95
N VAL A 559 2.44 12.94 -21.53
CA VAL A 559 3.26 12.17 -20.61
C VAL A 559 3.76 10.91 -21.32
N ASN A 560 5.07 10.70 -21.31
CA ASN A 560 5.66 9.44 -21.74
C ASN A 560 5.54 8.43 -20.61
N PRO A 561 4.87 7.27 -20.78
CA PRO A 561 4.73 6.27 -19.74
C PRO A 561 6.12 5.76 -19.29
N SER A 562 6.33 5.72 -18.00
CA SER A 562 7.58 5.26 -17.37
C SER A 562 7.35 4.20 -16.31
N GLY A 563 6.11 3.78 -16.15
CA GLY A 563 5.73 2.76 -15.19
C GLY A 563 6.30 1.38 -15.54
N LYS A 564 6.66 0.62 -14.50
CA LYS A 564 7.14 -0.76 -14.57
C LYS A 564 6.29 -1.64 -13.66
N LEU A 565 5.96 -2.86 -14.08
CA LEU A 565 5.11 -3.76 -13.32
C LEU A 565 5.70 -4.08 -11.93
N PRO A 566 4.95 -3.92 -10.84
CA PRO A 566 5.42 -4.28 -9.51
C PRO A 566 5.13 -5.75 -9.16
N MET A 567 4.56 -6.49 -10.10
CA MET A 567 4.22 -7.91 -10.00
C MET A 567 4.22 -8.58 -11.35
N THR A 568 4.41 -9.90 -11.35
CA THR A 568 4.39 -10.75 -12.54
C THR A 568 2.97 -10.96 -13.04
N PHE A 569 2.75 -10.89 -14.36
CA PHE A 569 1.53 -11.34 -15.04
C PHE A 569 1.76 -12.76 -15.57
N PRO A 570 1.21 -13.79 -14.95
CA PRO A 570 1.39 -15.16 -15.38
C PRO A 570 0.66 -15.45 -16.71
N VAL A 571 0.98 -16.56 -17.36
CA VAL A 571 0.23 -17.02 -18.54
C VAL A 571 -1.14 -17.54 -18.11
N ARG A 572 -1.22 -18.27 -16.99
CA ARG A 572 -2.44 -18.82 -16.42
C ARG A 572 -2.40 -18.76 -14.91
N TYR A 573 -3.56 -18.72 -14.27
CA TYR A 573 -3.66 -18.79 -12.82
C TYR A 573 -2.97 -20.02 -12.22
N SER A 574 -3.16 -21.19 -12.86
CA SER A 574 -2.56 -22.46 -12.43
C SER A 574 -1.02 -22.50 -12.49
N ASP A 575 -0.38 -21.56 -13.19
CA ASP A 575 1.08 -21.46 -13.26
C ASP A 575 1.69 -20.81 -12.01
N ILE A 576 0.86 -20.19 -11.18
CA ILE A 576 1.28 -19.53 -9.93
C ILE A 576 1.41 -20.62 -8.85
N PRO A 577 2.55 -20.73 -8.14
CA PRO A 577 2.71 -21.75 -7.10
C PRO A 577 1.61 -21.72 -6.05
N SER A 578 1.21 -20.54 -5.57
CA SER A 578 0.16 -20.36 -4.57
C SER A 578 -1.26 -20.67 -5.07
N SER A 579 -1.47 -20.94 -6.36
CA SER A 579 -2.80 -21.29 -6.91
C SER A 579 -3.38 -22.58 -6.33
N LYS A 580 -2.52 -23.49 -5.87
CA LYS A 580 -2.90 -24.81 -5.34
C LYS A 580 -3.43 -24.76 -3.91
N ASN A 581 -3.06 -23.75 -3.15
CA ASN A 581 -3.35 -23.63 -1.73
C ASN A 581 -3.94 -22.25 -1.33
N TYR A 582 -4.39 -21.47 -2.32
CA TYR A 582 -5.10 -20.22 -2.07
C TYR A 582 -6.61 -20.49 -2.02
N PRO A 583 -7.33 -20.01 -0.99
CA PRO A 583 -8.77 -20.20 -0.92
C PRO A 583 -9.45 -19.39 -2.02
N THR A 584 -10.30 -20.05 -2.84
CA THR A 584 -11.05 -19.40 -3.91
C THR A 584 -12.50 -19.15 -3.50
N VAL A 585 -13.04 -17.99 -3.88
CA VAL A 585 -14.43 -17.61 -3.59
C VAL A 585 -15.37 -18.48 -4.43
N GLY A 586 -16.34 -19.14 -3.77
CA GLY A 586 -17.38 -19.95 -4.43
C GLY A 586 -17.01 -21.40 -4.67
N GLU A 587 -15.78 -21.83 -4.42
CA GLU A 587 -15.45 -23.25 -4.31
C GLU A 587 -15.81 -23.72 -2.90
N THR A 588 -16.47 -24.88 -2.81
CA THR A 588 -16.78 -25.52 -1.53
C THR A 588 -15.45 -25.94 -0.93
N LEU A 589 -14.92 -25.13 -0.04
CA LEU A 589 -13.83 -25.55 0.84
C LEU A 589 -14.42 -26.66 1.71
N SER A 590 -14.15 -27.90 1.33
CA SER A 590 -14.60 -29.06 2.10
C SER A 590 -14.00 -29.01 3.49
N GLY A 591 -14.81 -28.76 4.45
CA GLY A 591 -14.86 -28.93 5.91
C GLY A 591 -13.61 -29.04 6.75
N GLU A 592 -12.48 -29.50 6.29
CA GLU A 592 -11.36 -29.83 7.16
C GLU A 592 -10.22 -28.80 7.19
N ASN A 593 -10.13 -27.87 6.21
CA ASN A 593 -8.96 -26.99 6.05
C ASN A 593 -9.29 -25.49 5.99
N PHE A 594 -10.44 -25.09 6.52
CA PHE A 594 -10.90 -23.73 6.42
C PHE A 594 -10.11 -22.72 7.30
N ASP A 595 -9.49 -23.22 8.38
CA ASP A 595 -8.87 -22.38 9.41
C ASP A 595 -7.38 -22.14 9.19
N TYR A 596 -6.81 -22.61 8.09
CA TYR A 596 -5.39 -22.37 7.78
C TYR A 596 -5.12 -22.32 6.27
N THR A 597 -4.02 -21.69 5.92
CA THR A 597 -3.44 -21.71 4.58
C THR A 597 -1.96 -22.07 4.66
N SER A 598 -1.59 -23.19 4.00
CA SER A 598 -0.18 -23.59 3.92
C SER A 598 0.53 -22.87 2.78
N TYR A 599 1.66 -22.23 3.07
CA TYR A 599 2.46 -21.50 2.09
C TYR A 599 3.56 -22.42 1.53
N GLU A 600 3.11 -23.47 0.81
CA GLU A 600 3.97 -24.53 0.27
C GLU A 600 4.95 -24.03 -0.78
N GLU A 601 4.65 -22.91 -1.41
CA GLU A 601 5.55 -22.25 -2.32
C GLU A 601 6.83 -21.69 -1.63
N GLY A 602 6.81 -21.50 -0.31
CA GLY A 602 7.96 -20.98 0.40
C GLY A 602 8.42 -19.62 -0.14
N VAL A 603 9.68 -19.49 -0.54
CA VAL A 603 10.26 -18.25 -1.10
C VAL A 603 9.88 -18.01 -2.57
N TRP A 604 9.22 -18.96 -3.22
CA TRP A 604 8.91 -18.95 -4.63
C TRP A 604 7.68 -18.10 -4.97
N VAL A 605 7.73 -16.83 -4.61
CA VAL A 605 6.67 -15.85 -4.86
C VAL A 605 7.03 -15.01 -6.09
N GLY A 606 6.08 -14.85 -7.02
CA GLY A 606 6.22 -14.00 -8.18
C GLY A 606 7.44 -14.33 -9.05
N TYR A 607 8.18 -13.32 -9.48
CA TYR A 607 9.33 -13.48 -10.38
C TYR A 607 10.40 -14.41 -9.82
N ARG A 608 10.53 -14.56 -8.49
CA ARG A 608 11.48 -15.51 -7.90
C ARG A 608 11.25 -16.92 -8.38
N TYR A 609 9.98 -17.31 -8.46
CA TYR A 609 9.59 -18.59 -9.05
C TYR A 609 9.82 -18.62 -10.56
N PHE A 610 9.19 -17.69 -11.27
CA PHE A 610 9.16 -17.75 -12.74
C PHE A 610 10.53 -17.70 -13.38
N THR A 611 11.44 -16.82 -12.88
CA THR A 611 12.81 -16.74 -13.39
C THR A 611 13.67 -17.93 -13.01
N THR A 612 13.46 -18.53 -11.82
CA THR A 612 14.27 -19.68 -11.37
C THR A 612 13.83 -20.96 -12.03
N ALA A 613 12.54 -21.17 -12.20
CA ALA A 613 11.96 -22.35 -12.85
C ALA A 613 11.93 -22.24 -14.39
N ASP A 614 12.44 -21.16 -14.97
CA ASP A 614 12.41 -20.85 -16.41
C ASP A 614 10.98 -21.01 -16.99
N LYS A 615 10.00 -20.43 -16.29
CA LYS A 615 8.57 -20.47 -16.67
C LYS A 615 8.18 -19.22 -17.41
N ALA A 616 7.57 -19.40 -18.57
CA ALA A 616 7.05 -18.30 -19.37
C ALA A 616 5.96 -17.51 -18.61
N VAL A 617 5.98 -16.20 -18.76
CA VAL A 617 4.99 -15.27 -18.21
C VAL A 617 4.35 -14.43 -19.33
N SER A 618 3.21 -13.86 -19.08
CA SER A 618 2.61 -12.90 -20.01
C SER A 618 3.40 -11.59 -20.03
N TYR A 619 3.72 -11.08 -18.84
CA TYR A 619 4.64 -9.95 -18.65
C TYR A 619 5.45 -10.15 -17.35
N PRO A 620 6.78 -9.98 -17.38
CA PRO A 620 7.61 -10.20 -16.22
C PRO A 620 7.56 -9.03 -15.22
N PHE A 621 7.94 -9.29 -13.98
CA PHE A 621 8.17 -8.27 -12.97
C PHE A 621 9.15 -7.20 -13.47
N GLY A 622 8.84 -5.95 -13.22
CA GLY A 622 9.65 -4.81 -13.66
C GLY A 622 9.45 -4.41 -15.12
N TYR A 623 8.60 -5.10 -15.89
CA TYR A 623 8.36 -4.80 -17.30
C TYR A 623 7.53 -3.53 -17.50
N GLY A 624 7.84 -2.77 -18.54
CA GLY A 624 7.09 -1.62 -19.02
C GLY A 624 7.83 -0.94 -20.16
N LEU A 625 7.08 -0.58 -21.21
CA LEU A 625 7.59 0.12 -22.39
C LEU A 625 7.55 1.64 -22.19
N SER A 626 8.27 2.35 -23.05
CA SER A 626 8.31 3.81 -23.15
C SER A 626 8.12 4.24 -24.60
N TYR A 627 7.80 5.51 -24.86
CA TYR A 627 7.81 6.11 -26.19
C TYR A 627 9.21 6.48 -26.67
N THR A 628 10.22 6.23 -25.83
CA THR A 628 11.64 6.45 -26.16
C THR A 628 12.48 5.23 -25.79
N GLU A 629 13.75 5.23 -26.14
CA GLU A 629 14.69 4.13 -25.88
C GLU A 629 15.85 4.60 -24.99
N PHE A 630 16.31 3.71 -24.11
CA PHE A 630 17.41 3.98 -23.20
C PHE A 630 18.55 2.99 -23.37
N LEU A 631 19.76 3.52 -23.44
CA LEU A 631 20.99 2.76 -23.47
C LEU A 631 21.64 2.75 -22.09
N TYR A 632 22.01 1.57 -21.61
CA TYR A 632 22.77 1.38 -20.38
C TYR A 632 24.26 1.22 -20.72
N SER A 633 25.11 1.98 -20.05
CA SER A 633 26.56 1.83 -20.17
C SER A 633 27.06 0.60 -19.40
N GLU A 634 28.34 0.36 -19.48
CA GLU A 634 29.00 -0.60 -18.61
C GLU A 634 28.92 -0.14 -17.13
N PRO A 635 28.40 -0.98 -16.21
CA PRO A 635 28.21 -0.59 -14.81
C PRO A 635 29.48 -0.74 -13.99
N SER A 636 29.56 -0.07 -12.87
CA SER A 636 30.57 -0.30 -11.84
C SER A 636 29.91 -0.71 -10.53
N VAL A 637 30.47 -1.73 -9.88
CA VAL A 637 30.06 -2.15 -8.53
C VAL A 637 31.28 -2.21 -7.64
N LYS A 638 31.31 -1.41 -6.57
CA LYS A 638 32.43 -1.34 -5.64
C LYS A 638 31.93 -1.33 -4.21
N LYS A 639 32.72 -1.86 -3.29
CA LYS A 639 32.41 -1.79 -1.87
C LYS A 639 33.04 -0.54 -1.28
N GLU A 640 32.19 0.39 -0.78
CA GLU A 640 32.57 1.66 -0.18
C GLU A 640 31.92 1.79 1.20
N LYS A 641 32.71 2.05 2.25
CA LYS A 641 32.21 2.22 3.63
C LYS A 641 31.24 1.12 4.08
N GLY A 642 31.53 -0.15 3.74
CA GLY A 642 30.73 -1.32 4.14
C GLY A 642 29.51 -1.60 3.24
N ARG A 643 29.19 -0.76 2.26
CA ARG A 643 28.08 -0.93 1.30
C ARG A 643 28.61 -1.22 -0.11
N TRP A 644 27.86 -1.98 -0.87
CA TRP A 644 28.05 -2.13 -2.30
C TRP A 644 27.42 -0.93 -3.02
N VAL A 645 28.21 -0.18 -3.75
CA VAL A 645 27.79 0.98 -4.54
C VAL A 645 27.78 0.57 -6.00
N ALA A 646 26.59 0.43 -6.56
CA ALA A 646 26.32 0.09 -7.94
C ALA A 646 26.01 1.36 -8.74
N LYS A 647 26.79 1.64 -9.79
CA LYS A 647 26.60 2.82 -10.65
C LYS A 647 26.46 2.41 -12.10
N ILE A 648 25.52 3.05 -12.80
CA ILE A 648 25.30 2.86 -14.22
C ILE A 648 24.87 4.18 -14.86
N LYS A 649 25.40 4.48 -16.05
CA LYS A 649 24.97 5.62 -16.84
C LYS A 649 23.83 5.18 -17.76
N VAL A 650 22.72 5.89 -17.72
CA VAL A 650 21.55 5.73 -18.61
C VAL A 650 21.50 6.90 -19.57
N THR A 651 21.36 6.62 -20.85
CA THR A 651 21.27 7.63 -21.92
C THR A 651 19.96 7.45 -22.67
N ASN A 652 19.18 8.50 -22.83
CA ASN A 652 18.03 8.51 -23.73
C ASN A 652 18.55 8.58 -25.18
N VAL A 653 18.40 7.50 -25.93
CA VAL A 653 18.83 7.39 -27.34
C VAL A 653 17.67 7.48 -28.33
N GLY A 654 16.42 7.60 -27.83
CA GLY A 654 15.23 7.74 -28.66
C GLY A 654 14.88 9.19 -28.96
N ALA A 655 13.66 9.42 -29.47
CA ALA A 655 13.21 10.71 -29.98
C ALA A 655 12.31 11.51 -29.01
N ALA A 656 11.80 10.89 -27.95
CA ALA A 656 10.96 11.54 -26.93
C ALA A 656 11.70 11.69 -25.62
N GLU A 657 11.36 12.67 -24.80
CA GLU A 657 11.85 12.73 -23.43
C GLU A 657 11.18 11.65 -22.56
N GLY A 658 11.88 11.17 -21.56
CA GLY A 658 11.35 10.10 -20.72
C GLY A 658 12.21 9.78 -19.50
N HIS A 659 11.61 9.02 -18.58
CA HIS A 659 12.27 8.44 -17.40
C HIS A 659 12.55 6.96 -17.64
N GLU A 660 13.64 6.46 -17.05
CA GLU A 660 13.95 5.04 -17.01
C GLU A 660 14.18 4.57 -15.58
N SER A 661 13.65 3.40 -15.25
CA SER A 661 13.85 2.75 -13.95
C SER A 661 14.82 1.59 -14.10
N VAL A 662 16.00 1.70 -13.51
CA VAL A 662 17.02 0.66 -13.47
C VAL A 662 16.82 -0.21 -12.25
N GLN A 663 16.80 -1.53 -12.46
CA GLN A 663 16.59 -2.54 -11.45
C GLN A 663 17.88 -3.32 -11.25
N VAL A 664 18.35 -3.47 -10.00
CA VAL A 664 19.57 -4.19 -9.66
C VAL A 664 19.21 -5.50 -9.00
N TYR A 665 19.45 -6.59 -9.72
CA TYR A 665 19.24 -7.95 -9.25
C TYR A 665 20.58 -8.60 -8.89
N VAL A 666 20.60 -9.38 -7.80
CA VAL A 666 21.80 -10.11 -7.42
C VAL A 666 21.47 -11.58 -7.20
N GLY A 667 22.36 -12.46 -7.69
CA GLY A 667 22.29 -13.89 -7.50
C GLY A 667 23.67 -14.50 -7.32
N ALA A 668 23.79 -15.51 -6.47
CA ALA A 668 25.02 -16.26 -6.28
C ALA A 668 25.30 -17.15 -7.52
N GLU A 669 26.55 -17.22 -7.99
CA GLU A 669 26.91 -18.12 -9.09
C GLU A 669 26.71 -19.60 -8.72
N ASN A 670 27.09 -19.97 -7.49
CA ASN A 670 26.84 -21.29 -6.92
C ASN A 670 25.71 -21.19 -5.88
N ARG A 671 24.47 -20.94 -6.37
CA ARG A 671 23.31 -20.87 -5.49
C ARG A 671 22.93 -22.23 -4.94
N ALA A 672 22.44 -22.26 -3.70
CA ALA A 672 21.74 -23.44 -3.18
C ALA A 672 20.36 -23.58 -3.89
N SER A 673 19.87 -24.80 -4.06
CA SER A 673 18.62 -25.08 -4.80
C SER A 673 17.39 -24.40 -4.20
N GLU A 674 17.40 -24.17 -2.87
CA GLU A 674 16.33 -23.48 -2.14
C GLU A 674 16.37 -21.95 -2.27
N ASN A 675 17.35 -21.36 -2.95
CA ASN A 675 17.46 -19.92 -3.13
C ASN A 675 17.08 -19.51 -4.56
N PRO A 676 16.48 -18.33 -4.78
CA PRO A 676 16.17 -17.82 -6.11
C PRO A 676 17.41 -17.60 -7.00
N LEU A 677 17.22 -17.69 -8.31
CA LEU A 677 18.26 -17.41 -9.30
C LEU A 677 18.85 -16.01 -9.13
N ARG A 678 17.99 -15.04 -8.86
CA ARG A 678 18.33 -13.64 -8.58
C ARG A 678 17.19 -12.95 -7.86
N GLU A 679 17.52 -11.92 -7.10
CA GLU A 679 16.56 -11.12 -6.37
C GLU A 679 16.86 -9.64 -6.51
N LEU A 680 15.82 -8.81 -6.52
CA LEU A 680 15.94 -7.36 -6.47
C LEU A 680 16.65 -6.96 -5.16
N LYS A 681 17.69 -6.14 -5.28
CA LYS A 681 18.42 -5.61 -4.11
C LYS A 681 18.44 -4.09 -4.05
N ALA A 682 18.26 -3.44 -5.20
CA ALA A 682 18.15 -1.99 -5.28
C ALA A 682 17.51 -1.58 -6.61
N PHE A 683 17.03 -0.36 -6.68
CA PHE A 683 16.54 0.26 -7.91
C PHE A 683 16.77 1.77 -7.89
N GLY A 684 16.64 2.41 -9.03
CA GLY A 684 16.71 3.87 -9.15
C GLY A 684 16.06 4.33 -10.45
N LYS A 685 15.41 5.49 -10.41
CA LYS A 685 14.76 6.13 -11.54
C LYS A 685 15.55 7.37 -11.98
N THR A 686 15.69 7.59 -13.28
CA THR A 686 16.32 8.80 -13.81
C THR A 686 15.40 10.00 -13.63
N LYS A 687 15.96 11.19 -13.59
CA LYS A 687 15.20 12.40 -13.94
C LYS A 687 14.63 12.27 -15.37
N LEU A 688 13.76 13.21 -15.76
CA LEU A 688 13.29 13.29 -17.14
C LEU A 688 14.47 13.59 -18.06
N LEU A 689 14.84 12.62 -18.92
CA LEU A 689 15.93 12.76 -19.86
C LEU A 689 15.42 13.15 -21.24
N LYS A 690 15.94 14.24 -21.79
CA LYS A 690 15.73 14.63 -23.19
C LYS A 690 16.51 13.72 -24.14
N PRO A 691 16.13 13.63 -25.41
CA PRO A 691 16.92 12.94 -26.44
C PRO A 691 18.42 13.31 -26.39
N GLY A 692 19.30 12.31 -26.26
CA GLY A 692 20.74 12.46 -26.11
C GLY A 692 21.22 12.76 -24.68
N GLU A 693 20.34 13.08 -23.73
CA GLU A 693 20.71 13.35 -22.35
C GLU A 693 21.00 12.06 -21.57
N SER A 694 21.86 12.16 -20.57
CA SER A 694 22.31 11.02 -19.75
C SER A 694 22.29 11.37 -18.27
N GLU A 695 22.15 10.34 -17.45
CA GLU A 695 22.30 10.41 -15.99
C GLU A 695 23.05 9.19 -15.46
N ILE A 696 23.81 9.37 -14.38
CA ILE A 696 24.44 8.27 -13.65
C ILE A 696 23.61 7.97 -12.41
N LEU A 697 22.94 6.84 -12.41
CA LEU A 697 22.25 6.34 -11.24
C LEU A 697 23.24 5.67 -10.28
N THR A 698 23.03 5.90 -8.99
CA THR A 698 23.80 5.28 -7.90
C THR A 698 22.84 4.57 -6.96
N MET A 699 22.98 3.28 -6.84
CA MET A 699 22.14 2.40 -6.03
C MET A 699 23.02 1.65 -5.04
N ASN A 700 22.50 1.38 -3.83
CA ASN A 700 23.31 0.80 -2.77
C ASN A 700 22.61 -0.40 -2.15
N PHE A 701 23.40 -1.40 -1.76
CA PHE A 701 22.96 -2.53 -0.95
C PHE A 701 24.11 -3.00 -0.02
N THR A 702 23.81 -3.80 0.97
CA THR A 702 24.78 -4.25 1.98
C THR A 702 25.10 -5.74 1.82
N ASP A 703 26.03 -6.25 2.60
CA ASP A 703 26.27 -7.69 2.70
C ASP A 703 25.05 -8.42 3.28
N TYR A 704 24.35 -7.78 4.22
CA TYR A 704 23.14 -8.34 4.84
C TYR A 704 22.00 -8.51 3.82
N ASP A 705 21.87 -7.59 2.87
CA ASP A 705 20.85 -7.68 1.81
C ASP A 705 21.11 -8.86 0.85
N LEU A 706 22.34 -9.36 0.78
CA LEU A 706 22.73 -10.52 -0.02
C LEU A 706 22.56 -11.86 0.71
N ALA A 707 22.29 -11.84 2.01
CA ALA A 707 22.17 -13.03 2.83
C ALA A 707 20.83 -13.74 2.61
N HIS A 708 20.83 -15.07 2.77
CA HIS A 708 19.67 -15.92 2.82
C HIS A 708 19.47 -16.47 4.23
N PHE A 709 18.24 -16.76 4.61
CA PHE A 709 17.94 -17.29 5.93
C PHE A 709 18.16 -18.81 5.99
N ASP A 710 19.00 -19.23 6.92
CA ASP A 710 19.29 -20.64 7.24
C ASP A 710 18.48 -21.05 8.46
N GLU A 711 17.38 -21.79 8.27
CA GLU A 711 16.50 -22.22 9.36
C GLU A 711 17.20 -23.06 10.41
N PRO A 712 18.07 -24.06 10.05
CA PRO A 712 18.75 -24.89 11.04
C PRO A 712 19.58 -24.09 12.03
N SER A 713 20.28 -23.05 11.61
CA SER A 713 21.10 -22.21 12.49
C SER A 713 20.39 -20.96 12.99
N SER A 714 19.15 -20.70 12.54
CA SER A 714 18.41 -19.46 12.82
C SER A 714 19.26 -18.21 12.56
N SER A 715 19.81 -18.11 11.35
CA SER A 715 20.76 -17.05 10.99
C SER A 715 20.56 -16.61 9.55
N TRP A 716 20.80 -15.35 9.29
CA TRP A 716 21.06 -14.87 7.95
C TRP A 716 22.50 -15.23 7.56
N VAL A 717 22.68 -15.84 6.40
CA VAL A 717 23.97 -16.35 5.96
C VAL A 717 24.28 -15.78 4.58
N LEU A 718 25.40 -15.05 4.48
CA LEU A 718 26.01 -14.66 3.22
C LEU A 718 27.17 -15.61 2.93
N GLU A 719 27.03 -16.44 1.91
CA GLU A 719 28.05 -17.39 1.52
C GLU A 719 29.25 -16.72 0.85
N LYS A 720 30.44 -17.28 1.05
CA LYS A 720 31.64 -16.91 0.30
C LYS A 720 31.46 -17.36 -1.16
N GLY A 721 31.69 -16.47 -2.13
CA GLY A 721 31.57 -16.84 -3.53
C GLY A 721 31.58 -15.65 -4.49
N LEU A 722 31.28 -15.95 -5.75
CA LEU A 722 31.01 -14.96 -6.78
C LEU A 722 29.49 -14.72 -6.86
N TYR A 723 29.12 -13.48 -7.04
CA TYR A 723 27.74 -13.03 -7.19
C TYR A 723 27.64 -12.18 -8.45
N LYS A 724 26.61 -12.41 -9.24
CA LYS A 724 26.28 -11.64 -10.44
C LYS A 724 25.35 -10.50 -10.06
N VAL A 725 25.79 -9.28 -10.27
CA VAL A 725 24.98 -8.05 -10.13
C VAL A 725 24.49 -7.67 -11.51
N SER A 726 23.19 -7.85 -11.73
CA SER A 726 22.51 -7.67 -13.01
C SER A 726 21.72 -6.37 -13.02
N PHE A 727 21.95 -5.53 -14.03
CA PHE A 727 21.25 -4.29 -14.24
C PHE A 727 20.22 -4.48 -15.35
N GLY A 728 18.97 -4.40 -15.02
CA GLY A 728 17.86 -4.67 -15.94
C GLY A 728 16.85 -3.55 -16.02
N ALA A 729 16.08 -3.56 -17.12
CA ALA A 729 14.85 -2.81 -17.29
C ALA A 729 13.62 -3.64 -16.83
N SER A 730 13.84 -4.93 -16.58
CA SER A 730 12.94 -5.88 -15.90
C SER A 730 13.75 -7.05 -15.35
N CYS A 731 13.12 -7.99 -14.64
CA CYS A 731 13.80 -9.20 -14.17
C CYS A 731 14.25 -10.13 -15.32
N GLU A 732 13.72 -9.98 -16.53
CA GLU A 732 14.09 -10.74 -17.73
C GLU A 732 14.91 -9.91 -18.74
N ASP A 733 14.72 -8.59 -18.82
CA ASP A 733 15.51 -7.68 -19.68
C ASP A 733 16.75 -7.20 -18.94
N ILE A 734 17.74 -8.10 -18.81
CA ILE A 734 19.05 -7.79 -18.21
C ILE A 734 19.95 -7.19 -19.27
N ARG A 735 20.33 -5.92 -19.12
CA ARG A 735 21.12 -5.15 -20.10
C ARG A 735 22.61 -5.11 -19.81
N SER A 736 22.99 -5.31 -18.54
CA SER A 736 24.39 -5.29 -18.16
C SER A 736 24.63 -6.09 -16.88
N VAL A 737 25.81 -6.67 -16.71
CA VAL A 737 26.16 -7.52 -15.56
C VAL A 737 27.58 -7.17 -15.06
N ARG A 738 27.76 -7.23 -13.74
CA ARG A 738 29.06 -7.18 -13.07
C ARG A 738 29.16 -8.25 -12.00
N ASP A 739 30.32 -8.90 -11.93
CA ASP A 739 30.61 -9.84 -10.86
C ASP A 739 31.20 -9.12 -9.66
N ILE A 740 30.76 -9.54 -8.48
CA ILE A 740 31.35 -9.17 -7.20
C ILE A 740 31.80 -10.42 -6.45
N LYS A 741 32.82 -10.26 -5.60
CA LYS A 741 33.35 -11.37 -4.80
C LYS A 741 33.17 -11.15 -3.32
N VAL A 742 32.39 -12.00 -2.68
CA VAL A 742 32.30 -12.13 -1.24
C VAL A 742 33.46 -13.00 -0.77
N LYS A 743 34.40 -12.41 -0.02
CA LYS A 743 35.68 -13.05 0.35
C LYS A 743 35.54 -14.04 1.50
N LYS A 744 34.58 -13.82 2.41
CA LYS A 744 34.34 -14.63 3.62
C LYS A 744 32.85 -14.80 3.83
N GLN A 745 32.44 -15.97 4.31
CA GLN A 745 31.09 -16.19 4.83
C GLN A 745 30.83 -15.24 6.00
N GLN A 746 29.62 -14.70 6.06
CA GLN A 746 29.14 -13.89 7.19
C GLN A 746 27.84 -14.47 7.71
N ARG A 747 27.61 -14.32 9.02
CA ARG A 747 26.40 -14.78 9.68
C ARG A 747 25.89 -13.73 10.65
N TRP A 748 24.57 -13.58 10.68
CA TRP A 748 23.84 -12.76 11.63
C TRP A 748 22.76 -13.62 12.28
N GLY A 749 22.99 -13.99 13.55
CA GLY A 749 22.05 -14.80 14.32
C GLY A 749 20.81 -14.00 14.68
N VAL A 750 19.65 -14.66 14.69
CA VAL A 750 18.38 -14.15 15.17
C VAL A 750 17.70 -15.19 16.07
N ASN A 751 16.64 -14.78 16.76
CA ASN A 751 15.91 -15.70 17.64
C ASN A 751 15.21 -16.81 16.83
N ARG A 752 15.17 -18.01 17.40
CA ARG A 752 14.44 -19.14 16.83
C ARG A 752 12.99 -19.10 17.26
N VAL A 753 12.17 -18.39 16.51
CA VAL A 753 10.76 -18.09 16.81
C VAL A 753 9.89 -18.22 15.57
N LEU A 754 8.58 -18.12 15.73
CA LEU A 754 7.56 -18.12 14.68
C LEU A 754 7.51 -19.42 13.85
N ASN A 755 7.80 -20.54 14.49
CA ASN A 755 7.67 -21.82 13.81
C ASN A 755 6.19 -22.13 13.54
N PRO A 756 5.84 -22.67 12.34
CA PRO A 756 4.48 -23.12 12.08
C PRO A 756 4.11 -24.29 13.01
N VAL A 757 2.84 -24.34 13.44
CA VAL A 757 2.33 -25.42 14.33
C VAL A 757 2.54 -26.79 13.72
N VAL A 758 2.41 -26.90 12.39
CA VAL A 758 2.69 -28.10 11.63
C VAL A 758 3.75 -27.76 10.59
N PRO A 759 4.83 -28.56 10.46
CA PRO A 759 5.82 -28.31 9.42
C PRO A 759 5.20 -28.24 8.03
N VAL A 760 5.57 -27.24 7.25
CA VAL A 760 5.11 -27.04 5.87
C VAL A 760 6.15 -27.64 4.94
N GLN A 761 5.70 -28.59 4.11
CA GLN A 761 6.55 -29.11 3.04
C GLN A 761 6.62 -28.08 1.91
N THR A 762 7.80 -27.55 1.69
CA THR A 762 8.03 -26.56 0.62
C THR A 762 8.33 -27.25 -0.72
N MET A 763 7.85 -26.63 -1.80
CA MET A 763 8.25 -27.02 -3.14
C MET A 763 9.74 -26.74 -3.38
N THR A 764 10.37 -27.59 -4.19
CA THR A 764 11.76 -27.40 -4.66
C THR A 764 11.75 -27.10 -6.15
N ILE A 765 12.75 -26.36 -6.62
CA ILE A 765 13.02 -26.09 -8.03
C ILE A 765 14.41 -26.66 -8.32
N ASP A 766 14.46 -27.70 -9.16
CA ASP A 766 15.70 -28.37 -9.58
C ASP A 766 16.59 -27.49 -10.48
#